data_bb394937a38fba37539511713ffb886f
#
_entry.id   bb394937a38fba37539511713ffb886f
#
_cell.length_a   1.000
_cell.length_b   1.000
_cell.length_c   1.000
_cell.angle_alpha   90.00
_cell.angle_beta   90.00
_cell.angle_gamma   90.00
#
_symmetry.space_group_name_H-M   'P 1'
#
loop_
_entity.id
_entity.type
_entity.pdbx_description
1 polymer ?
#
loop_
_entity_poly.entity_id
_entity_poly.type
_entity_poly.pdbx_seq_one_letter_code
_entity_poly.pdbx_strand_id
1 'polypeptide(L)'
;MLAAKRSMSATTESLAEGIVTAATLWYAVALCWCLFARIGAGHDALDASRGMMAENMLHWHIIGPVREYTIGKPTVDQYYSHHPYGTYWLITTLSAVLGRHSYVPRLVSVLMSAACPPMLYGIGRRLWGIPYGALCAAGYVVVPMTLAFGNMPGFEPPTVFAALLTSWGYLRFMEGWKRRWMLVSLLGVLVGVNADWNYVLYLGPVLGVLVLAGYFLPPRWFGRVKTRRFGQWALLAAGIAAVSVVAWFWYFHQIHALENLLSSDAKRSRGSDIPVDVVLEARSWWIDVTFTSLAILVGKIALPLFLIRFLFGRKLLEVFPLAIFTMAAITYLKFKNGADVHIYWPFAFGAYFALALGVLARSTVAVVQWVMKRFKRPDRREFVPLGGLVLFTLVPFAILPDGVDGLRYGKETGGRFDEKGTRAFRDVDKAQALEWMGARMQADRIVGLHNEMKTTWANDWALHHRTRSEGEPFKDAPPEERYAVADLRFIGSGQMKNLANDHKMFVVDDWVMADREQPHGPLEAYVFDERQPKWWEWYFQYGTEPVRTIRPDAWATWELRDALGQQPNPYPTDTPHTLEQLRIAHNIAVAKGDTDAATALEQKILGQLDTHVAAAFDDGTRLLGQKYESGVQKELTLMFRAPGAAHDDWEFALDSQVVKRKPLSLVAPDSKIEQGGAPFRVPPTLWRTGFFYAEHAVIHKRPGREHFQGRFEPLERGKPVPKLVGGTGEVSLLDLD
;
A
#
# COMPACT_ATOMS: atom_id res chain seq x y z
N MET A 1 52.68 -12.02 -15.77
CA MET A 1 52.04 -10.75 -15.36
C MET A 1 50.86 -10.35 -16.27
N LEU A 2 51.01 -10.21 -17.58
CA LEU A 2 49.91 -9.86 -18.51
C LEU A 2 48.78 -10.91 -18.53
N ALA A 3 49.06 -12.20 -18.44
CA ALA A 3 48.04 -13.26 -18.37
C ALA A 3 47.26 -13.23 -17.06
N ALA A 4 47.89 -13.00 -15.91
CA ALA A 4 47.23 -12.83 -14.62
C ALA A 4 46.35 -11.56 -14.60
N LYS A 5 46.79 -10.48 -15.25
CA LYS A 5 46.03 -9.24 -15.39
C LYS A 5 44.74 -9.42 -16.21
N ARG A 6 44.85 -10.17 -17.34
CA ARG A 6 43.66 -10.53 -18.14
C ARG A 6 42.70 -11.44 -17.41
N SER A 7 43.19 -12.43 -16.68
CA SER A 7 42.40 -13.34 -15.87
C SER A 7 41.64 -12.63 -14.77
N MET A 8 42.26 -11.71 -14.02
CA MET A 8 41.61 -10.94 -12.97
C MET A 8 40.57 -9.97 -13.49
N SER A 9 40.83 -9.32 -14.63
CA SER A 9 39.80 -8.46 -15.26
C SER A 9 38.60 -9.27 -15.67
N ALA A 10 38.77 -10.45 -16.24
CA ALA A 10 37.70 -11.37 -16.61
C ALA A 10 36.89 -11.85 -15.39
N THR A 11 37.57 -12.20 -14.28
CA THR A 11 36.89 -12.61 -13.03
C THR A 11 36.03 -11.48 -12.45
N THR A 12 36.57 -10.25 -12.43
CA THR A 12 35.82 -9.07 -11.93
C THR A 12 34.59 -8.77 -12.81
N GLU A 13 34.73 -8.92 -14.12
CA GLU A 13 33.64 -8.72 -15.07
C GLU A 13 32.56 -9.79 -14.91
N SER A 14 32.93 -11.05 -14.86
CA SER A 14 32.00 -12.16 -14.65
C SER A 14 31.27 -12.07 -13.32
N LEU A 15 31.96 -11.72 -12.22
CA LEU A 15 31.35 -11.51 -10.92
C LEU A 15 30.33 -10.34 -10.95
N ALA A 16 30.69 -9.23 -11.57
CA ALA A 16 29.82 -8.07 -11.70
C ALA A 16 28.56 -8.40 -12.52
N GLU A 17 28.69 -9.12 -13.62
CA GLU A 17 27.56 -9.57 -14.43
C GLU A 17 26.67 -10.55 -13.67
N GLY A 18 27.26 -11.46 -12.89
CA GLY A 18 26.54 -12.36 -12.00
C GLY A 18 25.73 -11.60 -10.95
N ILE A 19 26.32 -10.58 -10.32
CA ILE A 19 25.61 -9.69 -9.35
C ILE A 19 24.42 -8.99 -10.02
N VAL A 20 24.61 -8.43 -11.21
CA VAL A 20 23.54 -7.71 -11.92
C VAL A 20 22.41 -8.65 -12.30
N THR A 21 22.73 -9.84 -12.81
CA THR A 21 21.73 -10.85 -13.17
C THR A 21 20.93 -11.28 -11.94
N ALA A 22 21.64 -11.64 -10.85
CA ALA A 22 21.00 -12.03 -9.60
C ALA A 22 20.12 -10.91 -9.01
N ALA A 23 20.62 -9.68 -8.99
CA ALA A 23 19.89 -8.51 -8.51
C ALA A 23 18.63 -8.25 -9.36
N THR A 24 18.73 -8.34 -10.68
CA THR A 24 17.58 -8.12 -11.59
C THR A 24 16.52 -9.21 -11.42
N LEU A 25 16.93 -10.48 -11.35
CA LEU A 25 16.01 -11.61 -11.13
C LEU A 25 15.35 -11.54 -9.76
N TRP A 26 16.14 -11.29 -8.71
CA TRP A 26 15.63 -11.09 -7.36
C TRP A 26 14.55 -10.00 -7.34
N TYR A 27 14.85 -8.86 -7.92
CA TYR A 27 13.92 -7.73 -7.90
C TYR A 27 12.65 -8.02 -8.68
N ALA A 28 12.75 -8.63 -9.87
CA ALA A 28 11.59 -9.03 -10.65
C ALA A 28 10.71 -10.02 -9.87
N VAL A 29 11.32 -11.00 -9.21
CA VAL A 29 10.60 -11.94 -8.34
C VAL A 29 9.97 -11.20 -7.16
N ALA A 30 10.72 -10.34 -6.45
CA ALA A 30 10.19 -9.59 -5.31
C ALA A 30 8.99 -8.69 -5.69
N LEU A 31 9.02 -8.04 -6.86
CA LEU A 31 7.91 -7.22 -7.36
C LEU A 31 6.64 -8.04 -7.65
N CYS A 32 6.77 -9.34 -7.91
CA CYS A 32 5.65 -10.25 -8.13
C CYS A 32 5.04 -10.78 -6.83
N TRP A 33 5.66 -10.53 -5.67
CA TRP A 33 5.09 -10.90 -4.37
C TRP A 33 3.72 -10.24 -4.18
N CYS A 34 2.70 -11.03 -3.91
CA CYS A 34 1.30 -10.60 -3.81
C CYS A 34 0.81 -9.77 -5.02
N LEU A 35 1.32 -10.01 -6.23
CA LEU A 35 0.93 -9.28 -7.43
C LEU A 35 -0.58 -9.39 -7.70
N PHE A 36 -1.17 -10.55 -7.45
CA PHE A 36 -2.59 -10.84 -7.66
C PHE A 36 -3.45 -10.61 -6.41
N ALA A 37 -2.86 -10.08 -5.34
CA ALA A 37 -3.60 -9.79 -4.12
C ALA A 37 -4.79 -8.85 -4.39
N ARG A 38 -5.86 -9.03 -3.62
CA ARG A 38 -6.99 -8.10 -3.62
C ARG A 38 -6.52 -6.70 -3.29
N ILE A 39 -7.26 -5.75 -3.81
CA ILE A 39 -7.00 -4.35 -3.51
C ILE A 39 -7.68 -4.00 -2.20
N GLY A 40 -6.89 -3.71 -1.18
CA GLY A 40 -7.34 -3.25 0.13
C GLY A 40 -7.43 -1.73 0.23
N ALA A 41 -7.59 -1.23 1.44
CA ALA A 41 -7.58 0.20 1.76
C ALA A 41 -6.15 0.81 1.81
N GLY A 42 -6.03 2.03 2.25
CA GLY A 42 -4.75 2.73 2.36
C GLY A 42 -4.16 3.08 1.00
N HIS A 43 -2.86 2.90 0.84
CA HIS A 43 -2.18 3.21 -0.42
C HIS A 43 -2.56 2.27 -1.57
N ASP A 44 -3.05 1.08 -1.28
CA ASP A 44 -3.55 0.15 -2.30
C ASP A 44 -4.85 0.65 -2.96
N ALA A 45 -5.57 1.58 -2.35
CA ALA A 45 -6.70 2.25 -2.98
C ALA A 45 -6.33 2.98 -4.29
N LEU A 46 -5.05 3.35 -4.47
CA LEU A 46 -4.55 3.85 -5.74
C LEU A 46 -4.65 2.80 -6.85
N ASP A 47 -4.41 1.53 -6.54
CA ASP A 47 -4.54 0.42 -7.47
C ASP A 47 -5.98 0.33 -7.98
N ALA A 48 -6.96 0.44 -7.06
CA ALA A 48 -8.38 0.51 -7.39
C ALA A 48 -8.69 1.71 -8.30
N SER A 49 -8.28 2.89 -7.90
CA SER A 49 -8.50 4.11 -8.69
C SER A 49 -7.93 4.00 -10.11
N ARG A 50 -6.73 3.44 -10.28
CA ARG A 50 -6.11 3.25 -11.60
C ARG A 50 -6.82 2.20 -12.44
N GLY A 51 -7.29 1.12 -11.81
CA GLY A 51 -8.10 0.10 -12.45
C GLY A 51 -9.43 0.67 -12.96
N MET A 52 -10.16 1.40 -12.11
CA MET A 52 -11.43 2.06 -12.49
C MET A 52 -11.26 3.08 -13.60
N MET A 53 -10.17 3.88 -13.56
CA MET A 53 -9.84 4.80 -14.65
C MET A 53 -9.70 4.09 -15.99
N ALA A 54 -8.99 2.96 -16.01
CA ALA A 54 -8.80 2.17 -17.22
C ALA A 54 -10.12 1.58 -17.71
N GLU A 55 -10.95 1.04 -16.82
CA GLU A 55 -12.27 0.52 -17.17
C GLU A 55 -13.19 1.60 -17.72
N ASN A 56 -13.28 2.75 -17.06
CA ASN A 56 -14.09 3.88 -17.54
C ASN A 56 -13.64 4.33 -18.94
N MET A 57 -12.32 4.43 -19.16
CA MET A 57 -11.78 4.81 -20.47
C MET A 57 -12.15 3.80 -21.56
N LEU A 58 -12.12 2.50 -21.27
CA LEU A 58 -12.51 1.44 -22.19
C LEU A 58 -14.03 1.39 -22.42
N HIS A 59 -14.80 1.40 -21.35
CA HIS A 59 -16.26 1.24 -21.40
C HIS A 59 -16.92 2.43 -22.13
N TRP A 60 -16.52 3.64 -21.80
CA TRP A 60 -17.11 4.86 -22.33
C TRP A 60 -16.44 5.40 -23.59
N HIS A 61 -15.35 4.76 -24.05
CA HIS A 61 -14.53 5.23 -25.18
C HIS A 61 -14.09 6.70 -25.00
N ILE A 62 -13.54 7.02 -23.80
CA ILE A 62 -13.04 8.34 -23.45
C ILE A 62 -11.53 8.34 -23.31
N ILE A 63 -10.91 9.49 -23.52
CA ILE A 63 -9.44 9.64 -23.43
C ILE A 63 -8.96 10.08 -22.05
N GLY A 64 -9.85 10.69 -21.25
CA GLY A 64 -9.55 11.20 -19.91
C GLY A 64 -9.89 10.18 -18.83
N PRO A 65 -9.01 9.99 -17.81
CA PRO A 65 -9.25 9.07 -16.72
C PRO A 65 -10.30 9.61 -15.74
N VAL A 66 -11.24 8.76 -15.34
CA VAL A 66 -12.26 9.05 -14.32
C VAL A 66 -12.09 8.09 -13.16
N ARG A 67 -11.97 8.63 -11.94
CA ARG A 67 -11.58 7.88 -10.74
C ARG A 67 -12.66 6.97 -10.18
N GLU A 68 -13.92 7.28 -10.45
CA GLU A 68 -15.08 6.62 -9.86
C GLU A 68 -15.91 5.98 -10.95
N TYR A 69 -16.61 4.90 -10.67
CA TYR A 69 -17.59 4.37 -11.60
C TYR A 69 -18.73 5.39 -11.78
N THR A 70 -19.17 5.60 -13.00
CA THR A 70 -20.21 6.57 -13.34
C THR A 70 -21.45 5.87 -13.88
N ILE A 71 -22.62 6.39 -13.53
CA ILE A 71 -23.91 5.97 -14.09
C ILE A 71 -24.15 6.75 -15.37
N GLY A 72 -23.57 6.37 -16.44
CA GLY A 72 -23.62 7.07 -17.71
C GLY A 72 -22.25 7.59 -18.14
N LYS A 73 -22.17 8.06 -19.37
CA LYS A 73 -20.93 8.54 -19.96
C LYS A 73 -20.41 9.77 -19.21
N PRO A 74 -19.19 9.74 -18.65
CA PRO A 74 -18.63 10.86 -17.94
C PRO A 74 -18.46 12.09 -18.82
N THR A 75 -18.66 13.27 -18.23
CA THR A 75 -18.35 14.55 -18.85
C THR A 75 -16.89 14.94 -18.62
N VAL A 76 -16.36 15.86 -19.40
CA VAL A 76 -14.93 16.22 -19.37
C VAL A 76 -14.48 16.87 -18.06
N ASP A 77 -15.39 17.47 -17.32
CA ASP A 77 -15.16 18.06 -15.99
C ASP A 77 -14.89 16.98 -14.90
N GLN A 78 -15.33 15.74 -15.13
CA GLN A 78 -15.06 14.61 -14.26
C GLN A 78 -13.68 13.98 -14.50
N TYR A 79 -12.97 14.42 -15.55
CA TYR A 79 -11.66 13.87 -15.85
C TYR A 79 -10.63 14.27 -14.80
N TYR A 80 -9.86 13.28 -14.35
CA TYR A 80 -8.75 13.52 -13.44
C TYR A 80 -7.58 14.18 -14.17
N SER A 81 -7.34 15.46 -13.89
CA SER A 81 -6.43 16.33 -14.66
C SER A 81 -5.17 16.77 -13.91
N HIS A 82 -4.82 16.11 -12.81
CA HIS A 82 -3.65 16.51 -12.01
C HIS A 82 -2.30 16.09 -12.62
N HIS A 83 -2.30 15.12 -13.53
CA HIS A 83 -1.10 14.58 -14.18
C HIS A 83 -1.37 14.35 -15.67
N PRO A 84 -0.31 14.26 -16.51
CA PRO A 84 -0.42 13.77 -17.88
C PRO A 84 -1.03 12.36 -17.92
N TYR A 85 -1.71 11.99 -19.01
CA TYR A 85 -2.46 10.74 -19.09
C TYR A 85 -1.64 9.51 -19.55
N GLY A 86 -0.34 9.67 -19.83
CA GLY A 86 0.45 8.59 -20.43
C GLY A 86 0.50 7.31 -19.62
N THR A 87 0.64 7.40 -18.29
CA THR A 87 0.60 6.21 -17.41
C THR A 87 -0.77 5.55 -17.44
N TYR A 88 -1.87 6.32 -17.45
CA TYR A 88 -3.22 5.78 -17.54
C TYR A 88 -3.48 5.08 -18.88
N TRP A 89 -3.01 5.65 -19.99
CA TRP A 89 -3.13 5.02 -21.30
C TRP A 89 -2.40 3.67 -21.38
N LEU A 90 -1.23 3.55 -20.74
CA LEU A 90 -0.51 2.27 -20.65
C LEU A 90 -1.32 1.24 -19.84
N ILE A 91 -1.86 1.63 -18.69
CA ILE A 91 -2.72 0.75 -17.88
C ILE A 91 -3.97 0.36 -18.69
N THR A 92 -4.63 1.31 -19.32
CA THR A 92 -5.82 1.08 -20.17
C THR A 92 -5.52 0.11 -21.32
N THR A 93 -4.37 0.27 -21.97
CA THR A 93 -3.94 -0.65 -23.05
C THR A 93 -3.75 -2.07 -22.53
N LEU A 94 -3.13 -2.24 -21.37
CA LEU A 94 -3.00 -3.56 -20.73
C LEU A 94 -4.37 -4.11 -20.31
N SER A 95 -5.25 -3.28 -19.75
CA SER A 95 -6.60 -3.69 -19.37
C SER A 95 -7.44 -4.12 -20.56
N ALA A 96 -7.27 -3.50 -21.74
CA ALA A 96 -7.94 -3.92 -22.97
C ALA A 96 -7.55 -5.34 -23.42
N VAL A 97 -6.31 -5.76 -23.11
CA VAL A 97 -5.79 -7.08 -23.52
C VAL A 97 -6.01 -8.13 -22.43
N LEU A 98 -5.79 -7.77 -21.18
CA LEU A 98 -5.77 -8.71 -20.05
C LEU A 98 -7.08 -8.75 -19.25
N GLY A 99 -7.98 -7.80 -19.50
CA GLY A 99 -9.24 -7.68 -18.76
C GLY A 99 -9.10 -6.98 -17.39
N ARG A 100 -10.21 -7.03 -16.63
CA ARG A 100 -10.31 -6.45 -15.29
C ARG A 100 -9.73 -7.42 -14.25
N HIS A 101 -8.52 -7.12 -13.79
CA HIS A 101 -7.87 -7.87 -12.71
C HIS A 101 -7.05 -6.93 -11.83
N SER A 102 -6.96 -7.21 -10.53
CA SER A 102 -6.21 -6.42 -9.56
C SER A 102 -4.73 -6.24 -9.91
N TYR A 103 -4.13 -7.19 -10.61
CA TYR A 103 -2.73 -7.15 -11.02
C TYR A 103 -2.46 -6.24 -12.23
N VAL A 104 -3.47 -5.97 -13.06
CA VAL A 104 -3.27 -5.24 -14.33
C VAL A 104 -2.77 -3.80 -14.12
N PRO A 105 -3.36 -3.00 -13.21
CA PRO A 105 -2.81 -1.68 -12.92
C PRO A 105 -1.37 -1.73 -12.42
N ARG A 106 -1.00 -2.76 -11.64
CA ARG A 106 0.34 -2.96 -11.07
C ARG A 106 1.39 -3.33 -12.12
N LEU A 107 0.98 -4.02 -13.19
CA LEU A 107 1.90 -4.63 -14.16
C LEU A 107 2.76 -3.60 -14.88
N VAL A 108 2.24 -2.40 -15.19
CA VAL A 108 3.02 -1.30 -15.79
C VAL A 108 4.21 -0.95 -14.90
N SER A 109 3.95 -0.75 -13.61
CA SER A 109 5.00 -0.39 -12.63
C SER A 109 5.97 -1.53 -12.41
N VAL A 110 5.51 -2.79 -12.35
CA VAL A 110 6.37 -3.98 -12.25
C VAL A 110 7.35 -4.06 -13.41
N LEU A 111 6.87 -3.93 -14.65
CA LEU A 111 7.72 -4.01 -15.84
C LEU A 111 8.75 -2.88 -15.89
N MET A 112 8.33 -1.65 -15.59
CA MET A 112 9.20 -0.49 -15.58
C MET A 112 10.22 -0.56 -14.44
N SER A 113 9.81 -0.94 -13.24
CA SER A 113 10.71 -1.10 -12.09
C SER A 113 11.73 -2.21 -12.31
N ALA A 114 11.30 -3.37 -12.83
CA ALA A 114 12.20 -4.49 -13.13
C ALA A 114 13.28 -4.14 -14.17
N ALA A 115 13.02 -3.17 -15.04
CA ALA A 115 14.00 -2.67 -16.01
C ALA A 115 15.01 -1.68 -15.39
N CYS A 116 14.78 -1.15 -14.18
CA CYS A 116 15.68 -0.16 -13.55
C CYS A 116 17.07 -0.72 -13.20
N PRO A 117 17.24 -1.91 -12.58
CA PRO A 117 18.55 -2.44 -12.22
C PRO A 117 19.54 -2.56 -13.38
N PRO A 118 19.19 -3.16 -14.55
CA PRO A 118 20.10 -3.23 -15.69
C PRO A 118 20.44 -1.85 -16.28
N MET A 119 19.53 -0.87 -16.21
CA MET A 119 19.82 0.50 -16.63
C MET A 119 20.79 1.18 -15.66
N LEU A 120 20.62 1.04 -14.36
CA LEU A 120 21.53 1.52 -13.32
C LEU A 120 22.93 0.92 -13.49
N TYR A 121 23.01 -0.40 -13.74
CA TYR A 121 24.27 -1.03 -14.12
C TYR A 121 24.90 -0.34 -15.33
N GLY A 122 24.12 -0.16 -16.38
CA GLY A 122 24.58 0.46 -17.62
C GLY A 122 25.08 1.90 -17.43
N ILE A 123 24.43 2.68 -16.58
CA ILE A 123 24.82 4.05 -16.21
C ILE A 123 26.11 4.01 -15.38
N GLY A 124 26.14 3.28 -14.28
CA GLY A 124 27.29 3.18 -13.39
C GLY A 124 28.53 2.60 -14.07
N ARG A 125 28.36 1.59 -14.94
CA ARG A 125 29.44 1.03 -15.78
C ARG A 125 30.11 2.11 -16.63
N ARG A 126 29.35 3.02 -17.20
CA ARG A 126 29.87 4.08 -18.08
C ARG A 126 30.49 5.24 -17.33
N LEU A 127 29.92 5.60 -16.22
CA LEU A 127 30.43 6.70 -15.41
C LEU A 127 31.68 6.30 -14.63
N TRP A 128 31.74 5.06 -14.13
CA TRP A 128 32.74 4.66 -13.14
C TRP A 128 33.42 3.32 -13.44
N GLY A 129 32.83 2.45 -14.25
CA GLY A 129 33.35 1.12 -14.61
C GLY A 129 32.45 -0.02 -14.15
N ILE A 130 32.74 -1.24 -14.65
CA ILE A 130 31.90 -2.44 -14.50
C ILE A 130 31.54 -2.76 -13.04
N PRO A 131 32.51 -2.88 -12.09
CA PRO A 131 32.19 -3.28 -10.70
C PRO A 131 31.27 -2.26 -10.00
N TYR A 132 31.43 -0.97 -10.29
CA TYR A 132 30.64 0.08 -9.67
C TYR A 132 29.22 0.16 -10.26
N GLY A 133 29.06 -0.20 -11.53
CA GLY A 133 27.75 -0.37 -12.14
C GLY A 133 26.98 -1.53 -11.49
N ALA A 134 27.65 -2.66 -11.21
CA ALA A 134 27.03 -3.79 -10.50
C ALA A 134 26.55 -3.40 -9.11
N LEU A 135 27.33 -2.60 -8.37
CA LEU A 135 26.92 -2.07 -7.07
C LEU A 135 25.70 -1.14 -7.17
N CYS A 136 25.56 -0.36 -8.25
CA CYS A 136 24.36 0.44 -8.47
C CYS A 136 23.12 -0.46 -8.63
N ALA A 137 23.21 -1.53 -9.43
CA ALA A 137 22.09 -2.46 -9.58
C ALA A 137 21.73 -3.14 -8.26
N ALA A 138 22.72 -3.68 -7.53
CA ALA A 138 22.53 -4.33 -6.25
C ALA A 138 21.96 -3.39 -5.17
N GLY A 139 22.44 -2.13 -5.13
CA GLY A 139 21.96 -1.15 -4.17
C GLY A 139 20.50 -0.74 -4.39
N TYR A 140 20.01 -0.75 -5.63
CA TYR A 140 18.62 -0.40 -5.94
C TYR A 140 17.62 -1.43 -5.44
N VAL A 141 17.93 -2.71 -5.63
CA VAL A 141 16.98 -3.82 -5.44
C VAL A 141 16.79 -4.24 -3.98
N VAL A 142 17.51 -3.62 -3.05
CA VAL A 142 17.41 -3.93 -1.62
C VAL A 142 16.79 -2.82 -0.79
N VAL A 143 16.60 -1.63 -1.37
CA VAL A 143 16.01 -0.49 -0.67
C VAL A 143 14.53 -0.76 -0.37
N PRO A 144 14.05 -0.62 0.88
CA PRO A 144 12.65 -0.86 1.23
C PRO A 144 11.66 -0.11 0.33
N MET A 145 11.92 1.17 0.03
CA MET A 145 11.10 2.00 -0.85
C MET A 145 10.88 1.36 -2.22
N THR A 146 11.95 0.87 -2.86
CA THR A 146 11.86 0.31 -4.21
C THR A 146 11.16 -1.04 -4.23
N LEU A 147 11.32 -1.84 -3.15
CA LEU A 147 10.65 -3.12 -2.98
C LEU A 147 9.16 -2.97 -2.68
N ALA A 148 8.81 -2.10 -1.74
CA ALA A 148 7.42 -1.91 -1.31
C ALA A 148 6.56 -1.21 -2.37
N PHE A 149 7.11 -0.20 -3.05
CA PHE A 149 6.35 0.66 -3.98
C PHE A 149 6.70 0.47 -5.46
N GLY A 150 7.65 -0.40 -5.79
CA GLY A 150 8.05 -0.65 -7.18
C GLY A 150 6.95 -1.28 -8.05
N ASN A 151 5.96 -1.91 -7.46
CA ASN A 151 4.78 -2.46 -8.15
C ASN A 151 3.51 -1.61 -7.96
N MET A 152 3.60 -0.47 -7.29
CA MET A 152 2.45 0.43 -7.13
C MET A 152 2.15 1.14 -8.45
N PRO A 153 0.89 1.20 -8.93
CA PRO A 153 0.52 1.86 -10.18
C PRO A 153 0.46 3.40 -10.01
N GLY A 154 1.55 3.96 -9.46
CA GLY A 154 1.80 5.40 -9.34
C GLY A 154 2.51 5.97 -10.56
N PHE A 155 2.86 7.24 -10.46
CA PHE A 155 3.67 7.94 -11.47
C PHE A 155 5.16 7.79 -11.20
N GLU A 156 5.54 7.44 -9.97
CA GLU A 156 6.90 7.38 -9.48
C GLU A 156 7.73 6.31 -10.21
N PRO A 157 7.29 5.03 -10.32
CA PRO A 157 8.04 4.03 -11.06
C PRO A 157 8.23 4.39 -12.55
N PRO A 158 7.19 4.81 -13.32
CA PRO A 158 7.35 5.28 -14.69
C PRO A 158 8.29 6.47 -14.84
N THR A 159 8.25 7.43 -13.90
CA THR A 159 9.11 8.62 -13.93
C THR A 159 10.58 8.26 -13.70
N VAL A 160 10.89 7.40 -12.72
CA VAL A 160 12.24 6.91 -12.47
C VAL A 160 12.75 6.07 -13.64
N PHE A 161 11.94 5.15 -14.15
CA PHE A 161 12.26 4.37 -15.35
C PHE A 161 12.63 5.29 -16.52
N ALA A 162 11.82 6.31 -16.79
CA ALA A 162 12.05 7.27 -17.89
C ALA A 162 13.35 8.05 -17.70
N ALA A 163 13.65 8.53 -16.48
CA ALA A 163 14.91 9.21 -16.17
C ALA A 163 16.13 8.31 -16.38
N LEU A 164 16.04 7.05 -15.95
CA LEU A 164 17.10 6.07 -16.16
C LEU A 164 17.24 5.68 -17.63
N LEU A 165 16.14 5.49 -18.37
CA LEU A 165 16.15 5.19 -19.79
C LEU A 165 16.78 6.33 -20.60
N THR A 166 16.42 7.57 -20.27
CA THR A 166 17.02 8.78 -20.87
C THR A 166 18.51 8.82 -20.61
N SER A 167 18.94 8.65 -19.35
CA SER A 167 20.36 8.67 -18.96
C SER A 167 21.14 7.56 -19.67
N TRP A 168 20.66 6.33 -19.58
CA TRP A 168 21.31 5.16 -20.18
C TRP A 168 21.39 5.24 -21.69
N GLY A 169 20.29 5.59 -22.35
CA GLY A 169 20.26 5.77 -23.79
C GLY A 169 21.20 6.87 -24.26
N TYR A 170 21.23 8.02 -23.54
CA TYR A 170 22.16 9.12 -23.84
C TYR A 170 23.62 8.69 -23.69
N LEU A 171 23.98 8.04 -22.58
CA LEU A 171 25.34 7.58 -22.35
C LEU A 171 25.79 6.57 -23.44
N ARG A 172 24.89 5.69 -23.87
CA ARG A 172 25.14 4.77 -25.00
C ARG A 172 25.26 5.49 -26.34
N PHE A 173 24.47 6.53 -26.54
CA PHE A 173 24.56 7.37 -27.69
C PHE A 173 25.94 8.05 -27.77
N MET A 174 26.43 8.59 -26.67
CA MET A 174 27.73 9.25 -26.58
C MET A 174 28.93 8.35 -26.89
N GLU A 175 28.84 7.04 -26.59
CA GLU A 175 29.94 6.09 -26.88
C GLU A 175 30.19 5.88 -28.36
N GLY A 176 29.16 5.67 -29.12
CA GLY A 176 29.31 5.28 -30.55
C GLY A 176 28.50 6.10 -31.52
N TRP A 177 27.81 7.13 -31.07
CA TRP A 177 26.96 8.02 -31.86
C TRP A 177 25.92 7.27 -32.73
N LYS A 178 25.45 6.08 -32.28
CA LYS A 178 24.48 5.27 -33.02
C LYS A 178 23.07 5.84 -32.78
N ARG A 179 22.36 6.18 -33.88
CA ARG A 179 21.01 6.78 -33.83
C ARG A 179 20.01 6.00 -32.98
N ARG A 180 20.10 4.65 -32.97
CA ARG A 180 19.21 3.82 -32.14
C ARG A 180 19.26 4.20 -30.67
N TRP A 181 20.42 4.55 -30.11
CA TRP A 181 20.56 4.93 -28.70
C TRP A 181 20.07 6.36 -28.45
N MET A 182 20.18 7.23 -29.45
CA MET A 182 19.50 8.53 -29.40
C MET A 182 17.98 8.34 -29.30
N LEU A 183 17.40 7.46 -30.13
CA LEU A 183 15.97 7.18 -30.11
C LEU A 183 15.53 6.56 -28.76
N VAL A 184 16.33 5.64 -28.20
CA VAL A 184 16.06 5.08 -26.85
C VAL A 184 16.05 6.17 -25.80
N SER A 185 17.01 7.11 -25.84
CA SER A 185 17.03 8.24 -24.90
C SER A 185 15.82 9.17 -25.08
N LEU A 186 15.46 9.48 -26.33
CA LEU A 186 14.28 10.31 -26.64
C LEU A 186 12.96 9.61 -26.28
N LEU A 187 12.88 8.29 -26.39
CA LEU A 187 11.76 7.52 -25.89
C LEU A 187 11.62 7.68 -24.35
N GLY A 188 12.74 7.66 -23.63
CA GLY A 188 12.75 7.99 -22.20
C GLY A 188 12.19 9.39 -21.92
N VAL A 189 12.57 10.40 -22.73
CA VAL A 189 12.01 11.75 -22.62
C VAL A 189 10.50 11.74 -22.87
N LEU A 190 10.06 11.10 -23.96
CA LEU A 190 8.62 11.01 -24.30
C LEU A 190 7.80 10.33 -23.20
N VAL A 191 8.28 9.19 -22.69
CA VAL A 191 7.61 8.49 -21.59
C VAL A 191 7.57 9.37 -20.35
N GLY A 192 8.68 9.99 -19.97
CA GLY A 192 8.77 10.78 -18.74
C GLY A 192 7.85 12.00 -18.71
N VAL A 193 7.84 12.80 -19.76
CA VAL A 193 7.00 14.01 -19.82
C VAL A 193 5.51 13.69 -19.94
N ASN A 194 5.16 12.46 -20.34
CA ASN A 194 3.77 12.00 -20.39
C ASN A 194 3.40 11.15 -19.17
N ALA A 195 4.35 10.75 -18.32
CA ALA A 195 4.07 10.05 -17.08
C ALA A 195 3.77 11.02 -15.94
N ASP A 196 4.63 12.01 -15.71
CA ASP A 196 4.49 12.94 -14.59
C ASP A 196 5.22 14.27 -14.82
N TRP A 197 4.68 15.36 -14.27
CA TRP A 197 5.31 16.69 -14.27
C TRP A 197 6.68 16.70 -13.59
N ASN A 198 6.89 15.86 -12.58
CA ASN A 198 8.15 15.75 -11.85
C ASN A 198 9.33 15.36 -12.73
N TYR A 199 9.09 14.70 -13.86
CA TYR A 199 10.15 14.39 -14.83
C TYR A 199 10.83 15.64 -15.38
N VAL A 200 10.13 16.77 -15.48
CA VAL A 200 10.71 18.05 -15.93
C VAL A 200 11.79 18.53 -14.95
N LEU A 201 11.66 18.21 -13.65
CA LEU A 201 12.66 18.53 -12.63
C LEU A 201 13.97 17.74 -12.81
N TYR A 202 13.91 16.58 -13.45
CA TYR A 202 15.09 15.84 -13.91
C TYR A 202 15.62 16.37 -15.22
N LEU A 203 14.77 16.55 -16.22
CA LEU A 203 15.17 16.89 -17.59
C LEU A 203 15.75 18.31 -17.69
N GLY A 204 15.15 19.29 -16.98
CA GLY A 204 15.59 20.68 -17.00
C GLY A 204 17.06 20.87 -16.64
N PRO A 205 17.53 20.40 -15.47
CA PRO A 205 18.95 20.43 -15.12
C PRO A 205 19.86 19.72 -16.14
N VAL A 206 19.44 18.57 -16.65
CA VAL A 206 20.22 17.83 -17.67
C VAL A 206 20.38 18.67 -18.93
N LEU A 207 19.28 19.18 -19.49
CA LEU A 207 19.36 20.02 -20.71
C LEU A 207 20.13 21.31 -20.44
N GLY A 208 19.86 22.00 -19.32
CA GLY A 208 20.53 23.25 -18.98
C GLY A 208 22.04 23.08 -18.90
N VAL A 209 22.52 22.09 -18.13
CA VAL A 209 23.95 21.82 -17.99
C VAL A 209 24.59 21.41 -19.33
N LEU A 210 23.92 20.53 -20.06
CA LEU A 210 24.50 20.02 -21.33
C LEU A 210 24.50 21.09 -22.42
N VAL A 211 23.49 21.97 -22.50
CA VAL A 211 23.47 23.11 -23.43
C VAL A 211 24.57 24.11 -23.05
N LEU A 212 24.68 24.48 -21.79
CA LEU A 212 25.75 25.37 -21.31
C LEU A 212 27.14 24.81 -21.65
N ALA A 213 27.34 23.52 -21.36
CA ALA A 213 28.63 22.87 -21.67
C ALA A 213 28.92 22.76 -23.17
N GLY A 214 27.89 22.51 -23.98
CA GLY A 214 28.05 22.34 -25.44
C GLY A 214 28.28 23.64 -26.20
N TYR A 215 27.70 24.74 -25.75
CA TYR A 215 27.69 26.00 -26.52
C TYR A 215 28.42 27.15 -25.84
N PHE A 216 28.49 27.18 -24.51
CA PHE A 216 28.98 28.37 -23.79
C PHE A 216 30.29 28.13 -23.03
N LEU A 217 30.62 26.88 -22.66
CA LEU A 217 31.84 26.58 -21.91
C LEU A 217 32.97 26.12 -22.83
N PRO A 218 34.24 26.50 -22.52
CA PRO A 218 35.37 26.07 -23.33
C PRO A 218 35.47 24.54 -23.40
N PRO A 219 35.72 23.94 -24.60
CA PRO A 219 35.83 22.49 -24.77
C PRO A 219 36.86 21.82 -23.86
N ARG A 220 37.86 22.56 -23.40
CA ARG A 220 38.88 22.11 -22.43
C ARG A 220 38.32 21.78 -21.02
N TRP A 221 37.11 22.28 -20.69
CA TRP A 221 36.52 22.07 -19.39
C TRP A 221 35.86 20.68 -19.25
N PHE A 222 35.26 20.20 -20.35
CA PHE A 222 34.44 18.97 -20.30
C PHE A 222 34.88 17.93 -21.37
N GLY A 223 36.04 18.15 -22.03
CA GLY A 223 36.52 17.31 -23.12
C GLY A 223 35.89 17.66 -24.47
N ARG A 224 36.38 17.01 -25.54
CA ARG A 224 35.83 17.21 -26.90
C ARG A 224 34.48 16.48 -27.03
N VAL A 225 33.41 17.12 -26.62
CA VAL A 225 32.06 16.70 -27.01
C VAL A 225 31.87 17.08 -28.47
N LYS A 226 31.39 16.13 -29.31
CA LYS A 226 31.05 16.45 -30.70
C LYS A 226 29.77 17.30 -30.70
N THR A 227 29.94 18.61 -30.54
CA THR A 227 28.92 19.62 -30.23
C THR A 227 27.66 19.53 -31.10
N ARG A 228 27.81 19.24 -32.42
CA ARG A 228 26.65 19.18 -33.32
C ARG A 228 25.65 18.06 -33.00
N ARG A 229 26.12 16.83 -32.77
CA ARG A 229 25.23 15.68 -32.46
C ARG A 229 24.61 15.78 -31.07
N PHE A 230 25.36 16.33 -30.15
CA PHE A 230 24.88 16.67 -28.83
C PHE A 230 23.77 17.72 -28.89
N GLY A 231 23.99 18.82 -29.61
CA GLY A 231 22.99 19.86 -29.86
C GLY A 231 21.70 19.31 -30.50
N GLN A 232 21.85 18.38 -31.47
CA GLN A 232 20.67 17.70 -32.05
C GLN A 232 19.86 16.94 -31.04
N TRP A 233 20.50 16.16 -30.17
CA TRP A 233 19.78 15.44 -29.10
C TRP A 233 19.09 16.41 -28.14
N ALA A 234 19.80 17.44 -27.69
CA ALA A 234 19.26 18.42 -26.74
C ALA A 234 18.05 19.18 -27.32
N LEU A 235 18.12 19.58 -28.58
CA LEU A 235 17.02 20.24 -29.28
C LEU A 235 15.82 19.31 -29.45
N LEU A 236 16.04 18.06 -29.84
CA LEU A 236 14.95 17.07 -29.97
C LEU A 236 14.33 16.76 -28.61
N ALA A 237 15.13 16.57 -27.58
CA ALA A 237 14.65 16.33 -26.23
C ALA A 237 13.84 17.52 -25.69
N ALA A 238 14.35 18.75 -25.86
CA ALA A 238 13.64 19.96 -25.49
C ALA A 238 12.35 20.15 -26.31
N GLY A 239 12.39 19.85 -27.62
CA GLY A 239 11.23 19.92 -28.50
C GLY A 239 10.13 18.93 -28.08
N ILE A 240 10.46 17.66 -27.81
CA ILE A 240 9.53 16.66 -27.32
C ILE A 240 8.91 17.13 -26.00
N ALA A 241 9.75 17.58 -25.05
CA ALA A 241 9.26 18.04 -23.76
C ALA A 241 8.35 19.27 -23.89
N ALA A 242 8.77 20.28 -24.65
CA ALA A 242 7.99 21.50 -24.85
C ALA A 242 6.65 21.22 -25.55
N VAL A 243 6.66 20.44 -26.62
CA VAL A 243 5.43 20.06 -27.35
C VAL A 243 4.49 19.28 -26.44
N SER A 244 5.00 18.30 -25.69
CA SER A 244 4.15 17.52 -24.78
C SER A 244 3.56 18.38 -23.65
N VAL A 245 4.37 19.22 -23.00
CA VAL A 245 3.91 20.10 -21.92
C VAL A 245 2.88 21.09 -22.46
N VAL A 246 3.17 21.77 -23.59
CA VAL A 246 2.23 22.72 -24.19
C VAL A 246 0.93 22.03 -24.61
N ALA A 247 1.02 20.82 -25.20
CA ALA A 247 -0.15 20.06 -25.60
C ALA A 247 -1.04 19.68 -24.39
N TRP A 248 -0.43 19.27 -23.27
CA TRP A 248 -1.20 18.98 -22.04
C TRP A 248 -1.82 20.22 -21.44
N PHE A 249 -1.10 21.35 -21.33
CA PHE A 249 -1.67 22.58 -20.80
C PHE A 249 -2.78 23.12 -21.69
N TRP A 250 -2.59 23.06 -23.02
CA TRP A 250 -3.63 23.42 -23.98
C TRP A 250 -4.86 22.52 -23.84
N TYR A 251 -4.67 21.19 -23.75
CA TYR A 251 -5.76 20.25 -23.60
C TYR A 251 -6.53 20.50 -22.30
N PHE A 252 -5.84 20.66 -21.18
CA PHE A 252 -6.49 20.95 -19.88
C PHE A 252 -7.20 22.32 -19.88
N HIS A 253 -6.69 23.27 -20.63
CA HIS A 253 -7.40 24.53 -20.84
C HIS A 253 -8.71 24.31 -21.60
N GLN A 254 -8.72 23.52 -22.69
CA GLN A 254 -9.88 23.22 -23.50
C GLN A 254 -11.00 22.50 -22.71
N ILE A 255 -10.64 21.64 -21.76
CA ILE A 255 -11.60 20.91 -20.91
C ILE A 255 -11.88 21.63 -19.58
N HIS A 256 -11.52 22.91 -19.44
CA HIS A 256 -11.66 23.70 -18.22
C HIS A 256 -11.04 23.11 -16.95
N ALA A 257 -10.04 22.22 -17.08
CA ALA A 257 -9.38 21.52 -15.98
C ALA A 257 -8.07 22.19 -15.53
N LEU A 258 -7.63 23.26 -16.20
CA LEU A 258 -6.35 23.92 -15.88
C LEU A 258 -6.36 24.54 -14.48
N GLU A 259 -7.49 25.13 -14.05
CA GLU A 259 -7.63 25.70 -12.71
C GLU A 259 -7.50 24.60 -11.63
N ASN A 260 -8.09 23.43 -11.87
CA ASN A 260 -7.97 22.26 -11.01
C ASN A 260 -6.50 21.81 -10.87
N LEU A 261 -5.75 21.79 -11.97
CA LEU A 261 -4.32 21.47 -11.96
C LEU A 261 -3.54 22.47 -11.10
N LEU A 262 -3.74 23.77 -11.31
CA LEU A 262 -3.03 24.83 -10.60
C LEU A 262 -3.41 24.89 -9.11
N SER A 263 -4.69 24.70 -8.78
CA SER A 263 -5.15 24.62 -7.39
C SER A 263 -4.59 23.40 -6.66
N SER A 264 -4.47 22.28 -7.36
CA SER A 264 -3.84 21.07 -6.82
C SER A 264 -2.35 21.28 -6.53
N ASP A 265 -1.59 21.93 -7.44
CA ASP A 265 -0.18 22.30 -7.20
C ASP A 265 -0.06 23.22 -5.99
N ALA A 266 -0.90 24.24 -5.91
CA ALA A 266 -0.93 25.17 -4.78
C ALA A 266 -1.25 24.48 -3.46
N LYS A 267 -2.27 23.59 -3.42
CA LYS A 267 -2.62 22.79 -2.25
C LYS A 267 -1.48 21.89 -1.80
N ARG A 268 -0.81 21.20 -2.73
CA ARG A 268 0.28 20.28 -2.44
C ARG A 268 1.55 20.99 -1.99
N SER A 269 1.75 22.24 -2.44
CA SER A 269 2.92 23.06 -2.09
C SER A 269 2.77 23.83 -0.79
N ARG A 270 1.52 24.04 -0.32
CA ARG A 270 1.27 24.64 1.00
C ARG A 270 1.81 23.71 2.09
N GLY A 271 2.37 24.32 3.15
CA GLY A 271 2.71 23.53 4.34
C GLY A 271 1.42 22.97 4.96
N SER A 272 1.53 21.85 5.65
CA SER A 272 0.47 21.38 6.53
C SER A 272 0.33 22.41 7.69
N ASP A 273 -0.86 22.56 8.23
CA ASP A 273 -1.10 23.33 9.46
C ASP A 273 -0.48 22.65 10.70
N ILE A 274 0.20 21.53 10.47
CA ILE A 274 0.93 20.76 11.49
C ILE A 274 2.24 21.51 11.85
N PRO A 275 2.61 21.60 13.12
CA PRO A 275 3.88 22.21 13.56
C PRO A 275 5.10 21.60 12.87
N VAL A 276 6.08 22.44 12.55
CA VAL A 276 7.25 22.04 11.73
C VAL A 276 8.08 20.93 12.38
N ASP A 277 8.24 20.98 13.69
CA ASP A 277 8.92 19.95 14.48
C ASP A 277 8.25 18.59 14.33
N VAL A 278 6.90 18.58 14.39
CA VAL A 278 6.05 17.41 14.19
C VAL A 278 6.22 16.84 12.78
N VAL A 279 6.22 17.68 11.76
CA VAL A 279 6.46 17.28 10.37
C VAL A 279 7.86 16.69 10.18
N LEU A 280 8.89 17.30 10.78
CA LEU A 280 10.27 16.81 10.67
C LEU A 280 10.46 15.47 11.38
N GLU A 281 9.82 15.26 12.51
CA GLU A 281 9.85 13.96 13.21
C GLU A 281 9.16 12.86 12.39
N ALA A 282 7.96 13.13 11.85
CA ALA A 282 7.26 12.20 10.96
C ALA A 282 8.10 11.86 9.73
N ARG A 283 8.68 12.87 9.08
CA ARG A 283 9.53 12.66 7.91
C ARG A 283 10.80 11.88 8.24
N SER A 284 11.40 12.09 9.42
CA SER A 284 12.54 11.31 9.86
C SER A 284 12.17 9.83 9.97
N TRP A 285 11.06 9.53 10.62
CA TRP A 285 10.56 8.17 10.74
C TRP A 285 10.24 7.52 9.38
N TRP A 286 9.50 8.21 8.51
CA TRP A 286 9.20 7.75 7.16
C TRP A 286 10.45 7.44 6.35
N ILE A 287 11.46 8.33 6.42
CA ILE A 287 12.71 8.18 5.70
C ILE A 287 13.49 6.98 6.23
N ASP A 288 13.58 6.79 7.54
CA ASP A 288 14.30 5.66 8.15
C ASP A 288 13.67 4.31 7.78
N VAL A 289 12.33 4.21 7.78
CA VAL A 289 11.61 2.98 7.40
C VAL A 289 11.76 2.68 5.91
N THR A 290 11.70 3.71 5.06
CA THR A 290 11.68 3.51 3.60
C THR A 290 13.06 3.41 2.97
N PHE A 291 14.11 3.95 3.58
CA PHE A 291 15.45 4.00 2.97
C PHE A 291 16.56 3.39 3.83
N THR A 292 16.35 3.16 5.09
CA THR A 292 17.35 2.80 6.10
C THR A 292 18.39 3.88 6.36
N SER A 293 18.89 3.96 7.60
CA SER A 293 19.92 4.92 7.99
C SER A 293 21.23 4.75 7.21
N LEU A 294 21.54 3.51 6.80
CA LEU A 294 22.76 3.21 6.01
C LEU A 294 22.66 3.76 4.58
N ALA A 295 21.53 3.55 3.89
CA ALA A 295 21.34 4.09 2.54
C ALA A 295 21.38 5.63 2.54
N ILE A 296 20.75 6.24 3.55
CA ILE A 296 20.76 7.70 3.75
C ILE A 296 22.19 8.22 3.98
N LEU A 297 22.98 7.54 4.82
CA LEU A 297 24.37 7.91 5.07
C LEU A 297 25.20 7.85 3.78
N VAL A 298 25.05 6.76 3.00
CA VAL A 298 25.71 6.61 1.68
C VAL A 298 25.32 7.77 0.76
N GLY A 299 24.04 8.13 0.68
CA GLY A 299 23.56 9.26 -0.11
C GLY A 299 24.12 10.61 0.33
N LYS A 300 24.14 10.87 1.65
CA LYS A 300 24.71 12.11 2.21
C LYS A 300 26.20 12.26 1.89
N ILE A 301 26.98 11.18 2.00
CA ILE A 301 28.41 11.20 1.65
C ILE A 301 28.63 11.34 0.14
N ALA A 302 27.78 10.71 -0.68
CA ALA A 302 27.93 10.73 -2.13
C ALA A 302 27.60 12.08 -2.77
N LEU A 303 26.69 12.87 -2.20
CA LEU A 303 26.30 14.17 -2.76
C LEU A 303 27.49 15.12 -2.97
N PRO A 304 28.32 15.43 -1.94
CA PRO A 304 29.52 16.21 -2.14
C PRO A 304 30.52 15.56 -3.11
N LEU A 305 30.60 14.22 -3.15
CA LEU A 305 31.46 13.53 -4.12
C LEU A 305 30.98 13.77 -5.57
N PHE A 306 29.68 13.71 -5.85
CA PHE A 306 29.13 14.06 -7.16
C PHE A 306 29.44 15.50 -7.53
N LEU A 307 29.24 16.45 -6.61
CA LEU A 307 29.52 17.88 -6.83
C LEU A 307 31.01 18.13 -7.08
N ILE A 308 31.91 17.55 -6.28
CA ILE A 308 33.35 17.65 -6.47
C ILE A 308 33.75 17.08 -7.83
N ARG A 309 33.25 15.91 -8.21
CA ARG A 309 33.57 15.30 -9.50
C ARG A 309 33.01 16.10 -10.68
N PHE A 310 31.81 16.65 -10.54
CA PHE A 310 31.18 17.48 -11.55
C PHE A 310 31.93 18.82 -11.71
N LEU A 311 32.12 19.56 -10.66
CA LEU A 311 32.69 20.91 -10.70
C LEU A 311 34.21 20.90 -10.88
N PHE A 312 34.94 20.21 -10.03
CA PHE A 312 36.40 20.22 -9.98
C PHE A 312 37.01 19.10 -10.83
N GLY A 313 36.38 17.92 -10.85
CA GLY A 313 36.81 16.82 -11.71
C GLY A 313 36.39 16.97 -13.17
N ARG A 314 35.59 17.99 -13.49
CA ARG A 314 35.08 18.30 -14.84
C ARG A 314 34.40 17.10 -15.50
N LYS A 315 33.68 16.29 -14.71
CA LYS A 315 32.97 15.10 -15.18
C LYS A 315 31.50 15.45 -15.47
N LEU A 316 31.27 16.06 -16.63
CA LEU A 316 29.98 16.58 -17.08
C LEU A 316 28.83 15.56 -16.90
N LEU A 317 29.09 14.27 -17.16
CA LEU A 317 28.07 13.24 -17.11
C LEU A 317 27.60 12.88 -15.69
N GLU A 318 28.28 13.40 -14.65
CA GLU A 318 27.77 13.36 -13.27
C GLU A 318 26.48 14.20 -13.08
N VAL A 319 26.09 14.97 -14.11
CA VAL A 319 24.79 15.68 -14.13
C VAL A 319 23.61 14.72 -14.01
N PHE A 320 23.69 13.48 -14.51
CA PHE A 320 22.57 12.53 -14.45
C PHE A 320 22.23 12.10 -13.02
N PRO A 321 23.18 11.62 -12.19
CA PRO A 321 22.91 11.37 -10.77
C PRO A 321 22.43 12.60 -10.02
N LEU A 322 23.03 13.77 -10.29
CA LEU A 322 22.63 15.03 -9.66
C LEU A 322 21.21 15.45 -10.06
N ALA A 323 20.81 15.25 -11.32
CA ALA A 323 19.45 15.55 -11.78
C ALA A 323 18.40 14.61 -11.16
N ILE A 324 18.72 13.32 -10.98
CA ILE A 324 17.86 12.38 -10.25
C ILE A 324 17.69 12.83 -8.79
N PHE A 325 18.79 13.23 -8.13
CA PHE A 325 18.73 13.82 -6.79
C PHE A 325 17.87 15.10 -6.77
N THR A 326 18.07 16.01 -7.75
CA THR A 326 17.31 17.26 -7.83
C THR A 326 15.81 17.00 -7.99
N MET A 327 15.43 16.07 -8.87
CA MET A 327 14.04 15.65 -9.04
C MET A 327 13.46 15.15 -7.72
N ALA A 328 14.13 14.20 -7.06
CA ALA A 328 13.67 13.64 -5.79
C ALA A 328 13.56 14.70 -4.69
N ALA A 329 14.60 15.54 -4.53
CA ALA A 329 14.67 16.57 -3.50
C ALA A 329 13.61 17.66 -3.71
N ILE A 330 13.44 18.17 -4.94
CA ILE A 330 12.44 19.22 -5.21
C ILE A 330 11.04 18.67 -5.00
N THR A 331 10.73 17.47 -5.51
CA THR A 331 9.43 16.83 -5.31
C THR A 331 9.11 16.72 -3.82
N TYR A 332 10.08 16.27 -3.02
CA TYR A 332 9.89 16.07 -1.58
C TYR A 332 9.83 17.38 -0.79
N LEU A 333 10.59 18.40 -1.17
CA LEU A 333 10.69 19.67 -0.43
C LEU A 333 9.64 20.70 -0.86
N LYS A 334 9.32 20.77 -2.17
CA LYS A 334 8.31 21.70 -2.71
C LYS A 334 6.90 21.28 -2.29
N PHE A 335 6.58 20.00 -2.49
CA PHE A 335 5.23 19.48 -2.27
C PHE A 335 5.07 18.96 -0.83
N LYS A 336 5.19 19.86 0.13
CA LYS A 336 5.21 19.54 1.57
C LYS A 336 4.00 18.73 2.01
N ASN A 337 2.79 19.19 1.70
CA ASN A 337 1.56 18.47 2.04
C ASN A 337 1.50 17.06 1.41
N GLY A 338 1.90 16.94 0.15
CA GLY A 338 1.95 15.64 -0.52
C GLY A 338 2.97 14.69 0.12
N ALA A 339 4.15 15.20 0.48
CA ALA A 339 5.20 14.40 1.11
C ALA A 339 4.83 13.94 2.53
N ASP A 340 3.99 14.70 3.25
CA ASP A 340 3.53 14.36 4.60
C ASP A 340 2.42 13.28 4.57
N VAL A 341 1.62 13.25 3.48
CA VAL A 341 0.50 12.31 3.33
C VAL A 341 0.89 11.04 2.55
N HIS A 342 1.85 11.15 1.64
CA HIS A 342 2.19 10.08 0.69
C HIS A 342 3.64 9.62 0.87
N ILE A 343 3.84 8.60 1.67
CA ILE A 343 5.15 8.01 1.99
C ILE A 343 5.98 7.63 0.75
N TYR A 344 5.36 7.32 -0.39
CA TYR A 344 6.02 6.90 -1.63
C TYR A 344 6.56 8.05 -2.51
N TRP A 345 6.25 9.31 -2.20
CA TRP A 345 6.71 10.45 -3.01
C TRP A 345 8.24 10.56 -3.13
N PRO A 346 9.05 10.20 -2.12
CA PRO A 346 10.50 10.18 -2.26
C PRO A 346 11.06 8.99 -3.07
N PHE A 347 10.26 8.20 -3.77
CA PHE A 347 10.66 6.99 -4.51
C PHE A 347 11.92 7.17 -5.37
N ALA A 348 12.07 8.32 -6.01
CA ALA A 348 13.23 8.63 -6.86
C ALA A 348 14.58 8.63 -6.11
N PHE A 349 14.58 8.83 -4.78
CA PHE A 349 15.80 8.68 -3.98
C PHE A 349 16.37 7.25 -4.02
N GLY A 350 15.55 6.21 -4.26
CA GLY A 350 16.04 4.85 -4.44
C GLY A 350 17.08 4.73 -5.57
N ALA A 351 16.80 5.36 -6.71
CA ALA A 351 17.75 5.41 -7.84
C ALA A 351 18.98 6.27 -7.52
N TYR A 352 18.79 7.37 -6.78
CA TYR A 352 19.91 8.20 -6.33
C TYR A 352 20.84 7.44 -5.37
N PHE A 353 20.31 6.75 -4.34
CA PHE A 353 21.12 5.97 -3.39
C PHE A 353 21.88 4.81 -4.07
N ALA A 354 21.24 4.19 -5.04
CA ALA A 354 21.90 3.19 -5.86
C ALA A 354 23.15 3.75 -6.60
N LEU A 355 23.01 4.90 -7.24
CA LEU A 355 24.12 5.60 -7.90
C LEU A 355 25.15 6.13 -6.88
N ALA A 356 24.69 6.56 -5.72
CA ALA A 356 25.54 7.01 -4.60
C ALA A 356 26.48 5.90 -4.13
N LEU A 357 26.00 4.67 -4.00
CA LEU A 357 26.85 3.51 -3.66
C LEU A 357 27.95 3.30 -4.69
N GLY A 358 27.64 3.39 -6.00
CA GLY A 358 28.60 3.24 -7.08
C GLY A 358 29.71 4.31 -7.06
N VAL A 359 29.36 5.60 -6.89
CA VAL A 359 30.35 6.68 -6.84
C VAL A 359 31.20 6.64 -5.57
N LEU A 360 30.61 6.26 -4.43
CA LEU A 360 31.34 6.10 -3.16
C LEU A 360 32.40 5.01 -3.29
N ALA A 361 32.01 3.82 -3.75
CA ALA A 361 32.92 2.71 -3.98
C ALA A 361 34.05 3.09 -4.97
N ARG A 362 33.71 3.76 -6.08
CA ARG A 362 34.72 4.24 -7.05
C ARG A 362 35.71 5.23 -6.43
N SER A 363 35.19 6.15 -5.63
CA SER A 363 36.03 7.17 -5.01
C SER A 363 36.96 6.57 -3.95
N THR A 364 36.46 5.67 -3.10
CA THR A 364 37.25 4.93 -2.11
C THR A 364 38.37 4.11 -2.78
N VAL A 365 38.02 3.35 -3.82
CA VAL A 365 39.00 2.57 -4.60
C VAL A 365 40.07 3.49 -5.22
N ALA A 366 39.68 4.65 -5.73
CA ALA A 366 40.63 5.62 -6.29
C ALA A 366 41.62 6.17 -5.23
N VAL A 367 41.11 6.47 -4.03
CA VAL A 367 41.95 6.92 -2.89
C VAL A 367 42.92 5.80 -2.50
N VAL A 368 42.44 4.56 -2.30
CA VAL A 368 43.30 3.44 -1.96
C VAL A 368 44.38 3.20 -3.02
N GLN A 369 44.02 3.22 -4.31
CA GLN A 369 44.99 3.10 -5.41
C GLN A 369 46.04 4.23 -5.41
N TRP A 370 45.60 5.45 -5.07
CA TRP A 370 46.50 6.61 -4.97
C TRP A 370 47.47 6.44 -3.78
N VAL A 371 46.99 6.04 -2.60
CA VAL A 371 47.81 5.73 -1.42
C VAL A 371 48.83 4.62 -1.76
N MET A 372 48.41 3.51 -2.35
CA MET A 372 49.29 2.42 -2.74
C MET A 372 50.35 2.87 -3.73
N LYS A 373 50.03 3.81 -4.64
CA LYS A 373 50.98 4.44 -5.53
C LYS A 373 52.03 5.24 -4.76
N ARG A 374 51.59 6.00 -3.77
CA ARG A 374 52.47 6.81 -2.95
C ARG A 374 53.46 5.98 -2.13
N PHE A 375 53.03 4.81 -1.67
CA PHE A 375 53.89 3.86 -0.91
C PHE A 375 54.65 2.85 -1.80
N LYS A 376 54.77 3.10 -3.10
CA LYS A 376 55.52 2.29 -4.09
C LYS A 376 55.16 0.80 -4.09
N ARG A 377 53.89 0.45 -3.84
CA ARG A 377 53.36 -0.94 -3.91
C ARG A 377 52.52 -1.14 -5.18
N PRO A 378 53.07 -1.15 -6.38
CA PRO A 378 52.31 -1.21 -7.64
C PRO A 378 51.63 -2.56 -7.86
N ASP A 379 52.23 -3.65 -7.39
CA ASP A 379 51.80 -5.02 -7.72
C ASP A 379 50.45 -5.41 -7.15
N ARG A 380 50.01 -4.75 -6.09
CA ARG A 380 48.70 -5.01 -5.45
C ARG A 380 47.56 -4.13 -5.94
N ARG A 381 47.81 -3.13 -6.77
CA ARG A 381 46.79 -2.16 -7.23
C ARG A 381 45.68 -2.80 -8.05
N GLU A 382 45.99 -3.89 -8.74
CA GLU A 382 45.05 -4.59 -9.62
C GLU A 382 43.96 -5.32 -8.83
N PHE A 383 44.23 -5.68 -7.54
CA PHE A 383 43.28 -6.32 -6.64
C PHE A 383 42.29 -5.34 -5.99
N VAL A 384 42.61 -4.03 -5.97
CA VAL A 384 41.81 -3.02 -5.26
C VAL A 384 40.38 -2.90 -5.82
N PRO A 385 40.13 -2.93 -7.16
CA PRO A 385 38.77 -2.89 -7.68
C PRO A 385 37.93 -4.11 -7.28
N LEU A 386 38.53 -5.30 -7.26
CA LEU A 386 37.85 -6.53 -6.82
C LEU A 386 37.56 -6.48 -5.31
N GLY A 387 38.57 -6.09 -4.50
CA GLY A 387 38.37 -5.90 -3.06
C GLY A 387 37.33 -4.83 -2.74
N GLY A 388 37.31 -3.75 -3.51
CA GLY A 388 36.27 -2.73 -3.44
C GLY A 388 34.90 -3.26 -3.78
N LEU A 389 34.75 -4.04 -4.85
CA LEU A 389 33.48 -4.67 -5.22
C LEU A 389 32.97 -5.57 -4.06
N VAL A 390 33.82 -6.47 -3.56
CA VAL A 390 33.46 -7.38 -2.46
C VAL A 390 33.06 -6.58 -1.22
N LEU A 391 33.89 -5.62 -0.79
CA LEU A 391 33.62 -4.82 0.41
C LEU A 391 32.30 -4.04 0.30
N PHE A 392 32.07 -3.35 -0.81
CA PHE A 392 30.86 -2.53 -0.98
C PHE A 392 29.61 -3.36 -1.29
N THR A 393 29.74 -4.64 -1.67
CA THR A 393 28.59 -5.56 -1.75
C THR A 393 28.01 -5.87 -0.37
N LEU A 394 28.79 -5.71 0.71
CA LEU A 394 28.27 -5.84 2.07
C LEU A 394 27.20 -4.79 2.41
N VAL A 395 27.21 -3.62 1.75
CA VAL A 395 26.20 -2.58 1.97
C VAL A 395 24.80 -3.03 1.53
N PRO A 396 24.57 -3.52 0.29
CA PRO A 396 23.30 -4.12 -0.09
C PRO A 396 22.90 -5.30 0.82
N PHE A 397 23.83 -6.16 1.21
CA PHE A 397 23.50 -7.26 2.13
C PHE A 397 23.07 -6.78 3.51
N ALA A 398 23.65 -5.69 4.02
CA ALA A 398 23.22 -5.10 5.30
C ALA A 398 21.84 -4.41 5.22
N ILE A 399 21.43 -3.92 4.05
CA ILE A 399 20.12 -3.30 3.81
C ILE A 399 19.04 -4.34 3.49
N LEU A 400 19.42 -5.50 2.93
CA LEU A 400 18.49 -6.51 2.42
C LEU A 400 17.44 -6.97 3.45
N PRO A 401 17.78 -7.23 4.73
CA PRO A 401 16.77 -7.60 5.72
C PRO A 401 15.67 -6.55 5.84
N ASP A 402 16.03 -5.26 5.99
CA ASP A 402 15.07 -4.16 6.06
C ASP A 402 14.23 -4.05 4.78
N GLY A 403 14.84 -4.34 3.62
CA GLY A 403 14.16 -4.38 2.33
C GLY A 403 13.12 -5.50 2.26
N VAL A 404 13.46 -6.68 2.74
CA VAL A 404 12.53 -7.84 2.80
C VAL A 404 11.41 -7.56 3.79
N ASP A 405 11.72 -7.00 4.96
CA ASP A 405 10.71 -6.59 5.94
C ASP A 405 9.80 -5.51 5.37
N GLY A 406 10.35 -4.53 4.65
CA GLY A 406 9.56 -3.52 3.95
C GLY A 406 8.62 -4.11 2.90
N LEU A 407 9.09 -5.08 2.12
CA LEU A 407 8.25 -5.81 1.17
C LEU A 407 7.14 -6.59 1.88
N ARG A 408 7.47 -7.28 2.97
CA ARG A 408 6.57 -8.07 3.79
C ARG A 408 5.54 -7.18 4.49
N TYR A 409 5.98 -6.16 5.24
CA TYR A 409 5.10 -5.20 5.91
C TYR A 409 4.16 -4.50 4.94
N GLY A 410 4.66 -4.06 3.80
CA GLY A 410 3.86 -3.43 2.77
C GLY A 410 2.74 -4.32 2.25
N LYS A 411 2.87 -5.64 2.34
CA LYS A 411 1.88 -6.61 1.86
C LYS A 411 1.02 -7.19 2.98
N GLU A 412 1.61 -7.43 4.15
CA GLU A 412 0.89 -7.94 5.33
C GLU A 412 -0.08 -6.91 5.91
N THR A 413 0.26 -5.63 5.82
CA THR A 413 -0.58 -4.55 6.37
C THR A 413 -1.56 -3.96 5.35
N GLY A 414 -1.62 -4.50 4.11
CA GLY A 414 -2.48 -3.97 3.02
C GLY A 414 -2.22 -2.52 2.64
N GLY A 415 -1.34 -1.85 3.35
CA GLY A 415 -1.06 -0.42 3.21
C GLY A 415 0.41 -0.10 3.28
N ARG A 416 1.27 -0.86 2.57
CA ARG A 416 2.68 -0.52 2.29
C ARG A 416 3.27 0.54 3.24
N PHE A 417 3.60 0.16 4.49
CA PHE A 417 4.01 1.06 5.57
C PHE A 417 2.90 1.98 6.11
N ASP A 418 1.62 1.63 5.95
CA ASP A 418 0.58 2.34 6.67
C ASP A 418 0.77 2.12 8.17
N GLU A 419 0.86 3.20 8.94
CA GLU A 419 1.00 3.16 10.41
C GLU A 419 -0.14 2.44 11.10
N LYS A 420 -1.28 2.37 10.42
CA LYS A 420 -2.51 1.75 10.89
C LYS A 420 -2.60 0.28 10.46
N GLY A 421 -1.51 -0.47 10.54
CA GLY A 421 -1.42 -1.89 10.20
C GLY A 421 -2.55 -2.79 10.74
N THR A 422 -3.39 -2.23 11.58
CA THR A 422 -4.60 -2.79 12.14
C THR A 422 -5.78 -2.87 11.16
N ARG A 423 -5.80 -2.09 10.08
CA ARG A 423 -6.92 -2.07 9.11
C ARG A 423 -6.81 -3.11 8.01
N ALA A 424 -5.64 -3.62 7.78
CA ALA A 424 -5.32 -4.36 6.57
C ALA A 424 -6.10 -5.66 6.41
N PHE A 425 -6.14 -6.48 7.42
CA PHE A 425 -6.81 -7.79 7.35
C PHE A 425 -8.32 -7.63 7.25
N ARG A 426 -8.86 -6.72 8.03
CA ARG A 426 -10.27 -6.39 7.98
C ARG A 426 -10.67 -5.80 6.63
N ASP A 427 -9.78 -5.04 6.01
CA ASP A 427 -9.98 -4.49 4.67
C ASP A 427 -9.94 -5.55 3.57
N VAL A 428 -9.15 -6.61 3.73
CA VAL A 428 -9.12 -7.74 2.79
C VAL A 428 -10.41 -8.57 2.88
N ASP A 429 -10.85 -8.89 4.08
CA ASP A 429 -12.13 -9.58 4.31
C ASP A 429 -13.29 -8.74 3.78
N LYS A 430 -13.29 -7.45 4.10
CA LYS A 430 -14.22 -6.49 3.55
C LYS A 430 -14.20 -6.49 2.02
N ALA A 431 -13.03 -6.40 1.41
CA ALA A 431 -12.91 -6.43 -0.05
C ALA A 431 -13.46 -7.72 -0.63
N GLN A 432 -13.21 -8.87 0.00
CA GLN A 432 -13.74 -10.16 -0.44
C GLN A 432 -15.27 -10.25 -0.28
N ALA A 433 -15.82 -9.76 0.84
CA ALA A 433 -17.26 -9.67 1.06
C ALA A 433 -17.92 -8.75 0.02
N LEU A 434 -17.34 -7.57 -0.21
CA LEU A 434 -17.85 -6.61 -1.19
C LEU A 434 -17.79 -7.15 -2.63
N GLU A 435 -16.72 -7.84 -3.03
CA GLU A 435 -16.63 -8.54 -4.33
C GLU A 435 -17.74 -9.58 -4.49
N TRP A 436 -17.98 -10.37 -3.43
CA TRP A 436 -19.03 -11.37 -3.42
C TRP A 436 -20.44 -10.76 -3.53
N MET A 437 -20.67 -9.65 -2.82
CA MET A 437 -21.93 -8.89 -2.89
C MET A 437 -22.08 -8.23 -4.25
N GLY A 438 -21.07 -7.54 -4.74
CA GLY A 438 -21.08 -6.86 -6.03
C GLY A 438 -21.39 -7.79 -7.21
N ALA A 439 -20.88 -9.03 -7.16
CA ALA A 439 -21.18 -10.04 -8.17
C ALA A 439 -22.68 -10.47 -8.21
N ARG A 440 -23.45 -10.13 -7.20
CA ARG A 440 -24.90 -10.40 -7.09
C ARG A 440 -25.76 -9.17 -7.36
N MET A 441 -25.15 -8.01 -7.47
CA MET A 441 -25.83 -6.75 -7.74
C MET A 441 -26.04 -6.56 -9.23
N GLN A 442 -27.08 -5.84 -9.57
CA GLN A 442 -27.34 -5.45 -10.97
C GLN A 442 -26.41 -4.30 -11.35
N ALA A 443 -25.75 -4.40 -12.50
CA ALA A 443 -24.99 -3.30 -13.08
C ALA A 443 -25.83 -2.01 -13.20
N ASP A 444 -25.19 -0.87 -13.27
CA ASP A 444 -25.80 0.46 -13.42
C ASP A 444 -26.65 0.94 -12.22
N ARG A 445 -26.49 0.31 -11.05
CA ARG A 445 -27.14 0.76 -9.80
C ARG A 445 -26.12 1.36 -8.85
N ILE A 446 -26.58 2.32 -8.03
CA ILE A 446 -25.80 2.88 -6.93
C ILE A 446 -25.95 1.99 -5.70
N VAL A 447 -24.85 1.89 -4.94
CA VAL A 447 -24.82 1.23 -3.65
C VAL A 447 -24.68 2.28 -2.55
N GLY A 448 -25.67 2.39 -1.67
CA GLY A 448 -25.59 3.18 -0.45
C GLY A 448 -24.68 2.47 0.56
N LEU A 449 -23.59 3.13 0.98
CA LEU A 449 -22.74 2.66 2.06
C LEU A 449 -23.11 3.33 3.36
N HIS A 450 -23.17 2.56 4.47
CA HIS A 450 -23.29 3.15 5.80
C HIS A 450 -22.11 4.10 6.08
N ASN A 451 -22.36 5.18 6.83
CA ASN A 451 -21.40 6.26 7.10
C ASN A 451 -20.03 5.75 7.59
N GLU A 452 -20.03 4.72 8.45
CA GLU A 452 -18.78 4.14 8.98
C GLU A 452 -17.97 3.37 7.93
N MET A 453 -18.60 2.92 6.85
CA MET A 453 -17.87 2.25 5.77
C MET A 453 -17.08 3.22 4.87
N LYS A 454 -17.46 4.48 4.84
CA LYS A 454 -16.90 5.56 4.01
C LYS A 454 -16.71 5.16 2.53
N THR A 455 -17.01 6.04 1.63
CA THR A 455 -16.72 5.83 0.21
C THR A 455 -15.21 5.84 -0.01
N THR A 456 -14.67 4.74 -0.52
CA THR A 456 -13.27 4.63 -0.93
C THR A 456 -13.20 4.00 -2.31
N TRP A 457 -12.16 4.31 -3.08
CA TRP A 457 -11.93 3.67 -4.38
C TRP A 457 -11.81 2.15 -4.27
N ALA A 458 -11.34 1.63 -3.13
CA ALA A 458 -11.28 0.19 -2.88
C ALA A 458 -12.68 -0.42 -2.79
N ASN A 459 -13.64 0.25 -2.15
CA ASN A 459 -15.03 -0.22 -2.06
C ASN A 459 -15.71 -0.20 -3.43
N ASP A 460 -15.54 0.89 -4.20
CA ASP A 460 -16.07 0.99 -5.56
C ASP A 460 -15.50 -0.12 -6.45
N TRP A 461 -14.20 -0.35 -6.36
CA TRP A 461 -13.52 -1.41 -7.09
C TRP A 461 -14.02 -2.79 -6.70
N ALA A 462 -14.12 -3.09 -5.41
CA ALA A 462 -14.56 -4.39 -4.91
C ALA A 462 -16.02 -4.66 -5.29
N LEU A 463 -16.91 -3.71 -5.07
CA LEU A 463 -18.31 -3.81 -5.45
C LEU A 463 -18.53 -3.80 -6.96
N HIS A 464 -17.63 -3.20 -7.72
CA HIS A 464 -17.79 -2.91 -9.16
C HIS A 464 -19.01 -2.01 -9.44
N HIS A 465 -19.33 -1.13 -8.50
CA HIS A 465 -20.46 -0.21 -8.55
C HIS A 465 -20.06 1.16 -8.03
N ARG A 466 -20.79 2.18 -8.45
CA ARG A 466 -20.71 3.50 -7.82
C ARG A 466 -21.30 3.43 -6.42
N THR A 467 -20.58 3.97 -5.45
CA THR A 467 -21.03 4.02 -4.07
C THR A 467 -21.41 5.43 -3.64
N ARG A 468 -22.32 5.53 -2.69
CA ARG A 468 -22.70 6.77 -1.98
C ARG A 468 -22.58 6.53 -0.47
N SER A 469 -21.83 7.36 0.21
CA SER A 469 -21.66 7.30 1.67
C SER A 469 -22.16 8.55 2.40
N GLU A 470 -22.88 9.42 1.71
CA GLU A 470 -23.51 10.60 2.31
C GLU A 470 -24.92 10.23 2.82
N GLY A 471 -25.14 10.38 4.11
CA GLY A 471 -26.40 10.01 4.77
C GLY A 471 -26.54 8.51 5.09
N GLU A 472 -27.71 8.17 5.55
CA GLU A 472 -28.08 6.76 5.81
C GLU A 472 -28.44 6.05 4.49
N PRO A 473 -28.08 4.75 4.32
CA PRO A 473 -28.54 3.98 3.18
C PRO A 473 -30.07 4.03 3.04
N PHE A 474 -30.52 4.24 1.79
CA PHE A 474 -31.94 4.39 1.41
C PHE A 474 -32.66 5.64 1.89
N LYS A 475 -32.11 6.41 2.83
CA LYS A 475 -32.70 7.68 3.27
C LYS A 475 -32.31 8.79 2.30
N ASP A 476 -33.29 9.50 1.77
CA ASP A 476 -33.11 10.54 0.76
C ASP A 476 -32.29 10.06 -0.45
N ALA A 477 -32.39 8.77 -0.75
CA ALA A 477 -31.59 8.10 -1.76
C ALA A 477 -32.10 8.43 -3.16
N PRO A 478 -31.20 8.62 -4.15
CA PRO A 478 -31.60 8.77 -5.54
C PRO A 478 -32.30 7.49 -6.05
N PRO A 479 -33.15 7.61 -7.09
CA PRO A 479 -33.87 6.44 -7.62
C PRO A 479 -32.97 5.30 -8.10
N GLU A 480 -31.74 5.62 -8.48
CA GLU A 480 -30.73 4.65 -8.93
C GLU A 480 -30.11 3.86 -7.77
N GLU A 481 -30.24 4.31 -6.51
CA GLU A 481 -29.74 3.58 -5.33
C GLU A 481 -30.69 2.41 -5.03
N ARG A 482 -30.24 1.24 -5.40
CA ARG A 482 -30.98 0.01 -5.18
C ARG A 482 -30.48 -0.81 -4.00
N TYR A 483 -29.18 -0.76 -3.74
CA TYR A 483 -28.55 -1.60 -2.73
C TYR A 483 -28.05 -0.78 -1.57
N ALA A 484 -28.11 -1.34 -0.36
CA ALA A 484 -27.44 -0.82 0.82
C ALA A 484 -26.41 -1.83 1.28
N VAL A 485 -25.23 -1.34 1.67
CA VAL A 485 -24.17 -2.15 2.27
C VAL A 485 -23.73 -1.49 3.58
N ALA A 486 -23.68 -2.29 4.64
CA ALA A 486 -23.28 -1.85 5.96
C ALA A 486 -22.42 -2.88 6.66
N ASP A 487 -21.65 -2.43 7.62
CA ASP A 487 -21.03 -3.30 8.63
C ASP A 487 -22.03 -3.46 9.78
N LEU A 488 -22.42 -4.69 10.06
CA LEU A 488 -23.42 -5.03 11.11
C LEU A 488 -23.05 -4.45 12.47
N ARG A 489 -21.77 -4.30 12.74
CA ARG A 489 -21.27 -3.80 14.02
C ARG A 489 -21.56 -2.31 14.25
N PHE A 490 -21.86 -1.56 13.20
CA PHE A 490 -22.13 -0.12 13.27
C PHE A 490 -23.59 0.24 12.97
N ILE A 491 -24.46 -0.74 12.71
CA ILE A 491 -25.88 -0.50 12.55
C ILE A 491 -26.63 -0.88 13.82
N GLY A 492 -27.42 0.03 14.35
CA GLY A 492 -28.29 -0.25 15.50
C GLY A 492 -29.41 -1.22 15.16
N SER A 493 -29.97 -1.84 16.20
CA SER A 493 -31.04 -2.83 16.08
C SER A 493 -32.28 -2.34 15.31
N GLY A 494 -32.61 -1.08 15.43
CA GLY A 494 -33.71 -0.46 14.70
C GLY A 494 -33.50 -0.46 13.20
N GLN A 495 -32.29 -0.04 12.74
CA GLN A 495 -31.93 -0.07 11.34
C GLN A 495 -31.86 -1.51 10.81
N MET A 496 -31.26 -2.43 11.58
CA MET A 496 -31.16 -3.83 11.19
C MET A 496 -32.56 -4.46 11.02
N LYS A 497 -33.48 -4.20 11.94
CA LYS A 497 -34.88 -4.67 11.83
C LYS A 497 -35.59 -4.07 10.62
N ASN A 498 -35.43 -2.77 10.39
CA ASN A 498 -36.05 -2.10 9.24
C ASN A 498 -35.53 -2.69 7.92
N LEU A 499 -34.21 -2.85 7.80
CA LEU A 499 -33.63 -3.47 6.60
C LEU A 499 -34.17 -4.89 6.39
N ALA A 500 -34.24 -5.68 7.46
CA ALA A 500 -34.70 -7.06 7.40
C ALA A 500 -36.21 -7.21 7.13
N ASN A 501 -37.02 -6.26 7.60
CA ASN A 501 -38.47 -6.27 7.38
C ASN A 501 -38.88 -5.78 5.99
N ASP A 502 -38.13 -4.84 5.46
CA ASP A 502 -38.50 -4.15 4.22
C ASP A 502 -37.79 -4.73 2.99
N HIS A 503 -36.62 -5.39 3.18
CA HIS A 503 -35.76 -5.79 2.08
C HIS A 503 -35.21 -7.21 2.22
N LYS A 504 -34.84 -7.84 1.10
CA LYS A 504 -34.05 -9.08 1.14
C LYS A 504 -32.63 -8.77 1.61
N MET A 505 -32.18 -9.46 2.66
CA MET A 505 -30.86 -9.30 3.25
C MET A 505 -29.95 -10.49 3.01
N PHE A 506 -28.69 -10.21 2.74
CA PHE A 506 -27.58 -11.16 2.72
C PHE A 506 -26.51 -10.66 3.68
N VAL A 507 -25.98 -11.55 4.48
CA VAL A 507 -24.91 -11.26 5.44
C VAL A 507 -23.70 -12.11 5.09
N VAL A 508 -22.52 -11.49 4.98
CA VAL A 508 -21.25 -12.18 4.86
C VAL A 508 -20.40 -11.78 6.05
N ASP A 509 -20.25 -12.71 6.99
CA ASP A 509 -19.61 -12.44 8.28
C ASP A 509 -20.27 -11.22 8.96
N ASP A 510 -19.57 -10.09 9.03
CA ASP A 510 -20.05 -8.85 9.62
C ASP A 510 -20.62 -7.83 8.61
N TRP A 511 -20.61 -8.13 7.32
CA TRP A 511 -21.11 -7.21 6.30
C TRP A 511 -22.46 -7.62 5.77
N VAL A 512 -23.37 -6.68 5.72
CA VAL A 512 -24.74 -6.88 5.23
C VAL A 512 -24.97 -6.17 3.90
N MET A 513 -25.69 -6.83 3.01
CA MET A 513 -26.27 -6.26 1.80
C MET A 513 -27.80 -6.36 1.86
N ALA A 514 -28.50 -5.27 1.59
CA ALA A 514 -29.94 -5.22 1.40
C ALA A 514 -30.30 -4.79 -0.02
N ASP A 515 -31.33 -5.41 -0.63
CA ASP A 515 -31.83 -5.08 -1.97
C ASP A 515 -33.21 -4.43 -1.85
N ARG A 516 -33.31 -3.15 -2.24
CA ARG A 516 -34.54 -2.35 -2.17
C ARG A 516 -35.66 -2.82 -3.10
N GLU A 517 -35.31 -3.42 -4.25
CA GLU A 517 -36.27 -3.85 -5.23
C GLU A 517 -36.72 -5.31 -5.04
N GLN A 518 -36.00 -6.07 -4.23
CA GLN A 518 -36.42 -7.43 -3.90
C GLN A 518 -37.38 -7.43 -2.71
N PRO A 519 -38.50 -8.16 -2.82
CA PRO A 519 -39.43 -8.25 -1.72
C PRO A 519 -38.75 -8.92 -0.52
N HIS A 520 -39.26 -8.59 0.66
CA HIS A 520 -38.89 -9.22 1.92
C HIS A 520 -38.81 -10.76 1.80
N GLY A 521 -37.74 -11.30 2.31
CA GLY A 521 -37.48 -12.73 2.35
C GLY A 521 -36.56 -13.09 3.51
N PRO A 522 -36.48 -14.37 3.89
CA PRO A 522 -35.63 -14.77 5.01
C PRO A 522 -34.16 -14.40 4.75
N LEU A 523 -33.52 -13.84 5.77
CA LEU A 523 -32.10 -13.51 5.76
C LEU A 523 -31.26 -14.77 5.49
N GLU A 524 -30.19 -14.60 4.73
CA GLU A 524 -29.17 -15.63 4.48
C GLU A 524 -27.81 -15.15 4.97
N ALA A 525 -27.14 -15.96 5.80
CA ALA A 525 -25.82 -15.66 6.30
C ALA A 525 -24.77 -16.60 5.70
N TYR A 526 -23.61 -16.03 5.49
CA TYR A 526 -22.41 -16.65 4.92
C TYR A 526 -21.23 -16.31 5.82
N VAL A 527 -20.26 -17.20 5.91
CA VAL A 527 -19.04 -17.01 6.70
C VAL A 527 -17.81 -17.27 5.86
N PHE A 528 -16.68 -16.73 6.32
CA PHE A 528 -15.39 -17.07 5.75
C PHE A 528 -14.93 -18.43 6.27
N ASP A 529 -14.53 -19.30 5.34
CA ASP A 529 -13.98 -20.62 5.61
C ASP A 529 -12.51 -20.64 5.21
N GLU A 530 -11.60 -20.85 6.16
CA GLU A 530 -10.17 -20.81 5.93
C GLU A 530 -9.67 -22.14 5.33
N ARG A 531 -8.74 -22.06 4.41
CA ARG A 531 -8.05 -23.21 3.85
C ARG A 531 -6.55 -22.95 3.70
N GLN A 532 -5.81 -24.01 3.72
CA GLN A 532 -4.38 -23.92 3.44
C GLN A 532 -4.14 -23.50 1.99
N PRO A 533 -3.31 -22.46 1.75
CA PRO A 533 -2.99 -22.02 0.41
C PRO A 533 -2.05 -23.02 -0.27
N LYS A 534 -2.16 -23.13 -1.58
CA LYS A 534 -1.10 -23.69 -2.40
C LYS A 534 0.08 -22.73 -2.42
N TRP A 535 1.32 -23.24 -2.64
CA TRP A 535 2.53 -22.41 -2.60
C TRP A 535 2.47 -21.19 -3.54
N TRP A 536 1.89 -21.35 -4.74
CA TRP A 536 1.77 -20.26 -5.70
C TRP A 536 0.68 -19.26 -5.31
N GLU A 537 -0.42 -19.70 -4.68
CA GLU A 537 -1.45 -18.83 -4.11
C GLU A 537 -0.84 -18.01 -2.98
N TRP A 538 -0.09 -18.68 -2.09
CA TRP A 538 0.63 -18.01 -1.01
C TRP A 538 1.55 -16.92 -1.57
N TYR A 539 2.35 -17.21 -2.60
CA TYR A 539 3.30 -16.24 -3.14
C TYR A 539 2.63 -15.10 -3.93
N PHE A 540 1.72 -15.40 -4.83
CA PHE A 540 1.19 -14.42 -5.78
C PHE A 540 -0.09 -13.70 -5.31
N GLN A 541 -0.85 -14.29 -4.39
CA GLN A 541 -2.17 -13.79 -4.04
C GLN A 541 -2.28 -13.36 -2.57
N TYR A 542 -1.75 -14.14 -1.65
CA TYR A 542 -2.07 -13.97 -0.23
C TYR A 542 -0.88 -13.56 0.63
N GLY A 543 0.34 -13.98 0.32
CA GLY A 543 1.49 -13.75 1.20
C GLY A 543 1.23 -14.40 2.57
N THR A 544 1.09 -13.58 3.59
CA THR A 544 0.78 -14.00 4.96
C THR A 544 -0.70 -13.97 5.30
N GLU A 545 -1.55 -13.50 4.37
CA GLU A 545 -3.00 -13.47 4.60
C GLU A 545 -3.60 -14.87 4.52
N PRO A 546 -4.61 -15.18 5.36
CA PRO A 546 -5.32 -16.45 5.28
C PRO A 546 -6.11 -16.55 3.97
N VAL A 547 -6.11 -17.74 3.38
CA VAL A 547 -6.94 -18.02 2.20
C VAL A 547 -8.32 -18.37 2.67
N ARG A 548 -9.30 -17.56 2.29
CA ARG A 548 -10.70 -17.71 2.71
C ARG A 548 -11.63 -17.90 1.53
N THR A 549 -12.66 -18.71 1.73
CA THR A 549 -13.79 -18.87 0.80
C THR A 549 -15.08 -18.48 1.52
N ILE A 550 -16.06 -17.98 0.78
CA ILE A 550 -17.37 -17.61 1.36
C ILE A 550 -18.32 -18.76 1.14
N ARG A 551 -18.88 -19.30 2.22
CA ARG A 551 -19.88 -20.39 2.18
C ARG A 551 -21.10 -20.06 3.02
N PRO A 552 -22.30 -20.62 2.68
CA PRO A 552 -23.47 -20.51 3.53
C PRO A 552 -23.19 -21.09 4.93
N ASP A 553 -23.68 -20.45 5.96
CA ASP A 553 -23.59 -20.92 7.33
C ASP A 553 -24.99 -20.96 8.00
N ALA A 554 -25.45 -22.17 8.29
CA ALA A 554 -26.75 -22.40 8.89
C ALA A 554 -26.83 -21.89 10.35
N TRP A 555 -25.69 -21.90 11.08
CA TRP A 555 -25.61 -21.44 12.46
C TRP A 555 -25.76 -19.93 12.54
N ALA A 556 -24.95 -19.19 11.78
CA ALA A 556 -25.04 -17.73 11.68
C ALA A 556 -26.42 -17.29 11.14
N THR A 557 -26.95 -18.01 10.15
CA THR A 557 -28.30 -17.78 9.62
C THR A 557 -29.36 -17.94 10.71
N TRP A 558 -29.27 -19.00 11.52
CA TRP A 558 -30.22 -19.24 12.60
C TRP A 558 -30.17 -18.09 13.62
N GLU A 559 -28.97 -17.71 14.08
CA GLU A 559 -28.79 -16.66 15.09
C GLU A 559 -29.39 -15.32 14.64
N LEU A 560 -29.05 -14.88 13.44
CA LEU A 560 -29.53 -13.60 12.93
C LEU A 560 -31.04 -13.59 12.68
N ARG A 561 -31.61 -14.69 12.15
CA ARG A 561 -33.06 -14.82 11.99
C ARG A 561 -33.80 -14.85 13.33
N ASP A 562 -33.25 -15.54 14.32
CA ASP A 562 -33.85 -15.59 15.67
C ASP A 562 -33.82 -14.20 16.31
N ALA A 563 -32.69 -13.49 16.24
CA ALA A 563 -32.56 -12.12 16.74
C ALA A 563 -33.54 -11.13 16.08
N LEU A 564 -33.84 -11.32 14.81
CA LEU A 564 -34.75 -10.49 14.03
C LEU A 564 -36.23 -10.95 14.13
N GLY A 565 -36.51 -12.05 14.81
CA GLY A 565 -37.85 -12.62 14.91
C GLY A 565 -38.39 -13.21 13.62
N GLN A 566 -37.53 -13.59 12.67
CA GLN A 566 -37.95 -14.20 11.40
C GLN A 566 -38.33 -15.67 11.58
N GLN A 567 -39.58 -16.01 11.33
CA GLN A 567 -40.11 -17.37 11.46
C GLN A 567 -40.71 -17.87 10.11
N PRO A 568 -40.63 -19.16 9.80
CA PRO A 568 -39.96 -20.25 10.55
C PRO A 568 -38.45 -20.15 10.43
N ASN A 569 -37.77 -20.41 11.55
CA ASN A 569 -36.28 -20.37 11.59
C ASN A 569 -35.78 -21.82 11.80
N PRO A 570 -35.34 -22.51 10.71
CA PRO A 570 -34.92 -23.90 10.81
C PRO A 570 -33.65 -24.04 11.65
N TYR A 571 -33.62 -25.05 12.50
CA TYR A 571 -32.43 -25.37 13.29
C TYR A 571 -31.35 -25.98 12.38
N PRO A 572 -30.04 -25.61 12.60
CA PRO A 572 -28.93 -26.31 11.98
C PRO A 572 -28.94 -27.81 12.28
N THR A 573 -28.59 -28.63 11.31
CA THR A 573 -28.59 -30.11 11.45
C THR A 573 -27.19 -30.71 11.57
N ASP A 574 -26.16 -29.94 11.23
CA ASP A 574 -24.77 -30.33 11.34
C ASP A 574 -24.22 -30.21 12.75
N THR A 575 -23.20 -30.99 13.09
CA THR A 575 -22.57 -30.95 14.40
C THR A 575 -21.73 -29.66 14.54
N PRO A 576 -21.84 -28.91 15.66
CA PRO A 576 -21.02 -27.74 15.88
C PRO A 576 -19.55 -28.12 16.12
N HIS A 577 -18.64 -27.50 15.37
CA HIS A 577 -17.19 -27.77 15.42
C HIS A 577 -16.35 -26.59 15.90
N THR A 578 -16.81 -25.35 15.68
CA THR A 578 -16.10 -24.15 16.11
C THR A 578 -16.66 -23.63 17.44
N LEU A 579 -15.86 -22.77 18.12
CA LEU A 579 -16.33 -22.10 19.35
C LEU A 579 -17.61 -21.29 19.09
N GLU A 580 -17.67 -20.61 17.93
CA GLU A 580 -18.83 -19.84 17.52
C GLU A 580 -20.07 -20.74 17.29
N GLN A 581 -19.92 -21.86 16.61
CA GLN A 581 -21.02 -22.82 16.42
C GLN A 581 -21.47 -23.48 17.74
N LEU A 582 -20.52 -23.77 18.66
CA LEU A 582 -20.87 -24.27 20.01
C LEU A 582 -21.66 -23.23 20.79
N ARG A 583 -21.29 -21.97 20.70
CA ARG A 583 -22.02 -20.83 21.31
C ARG A 583 -23.45 -20.74 20.77
N ILE A 584 -23.63 -20.80 19.47
CA ILE A 584 -24.95 -20.76 18.84
C ILE A 584 -25.77 -22.01 19.20
N ALA A 585 -25.14 -23.19 19.23
CA ALA A 585 -25.77 -24.42 19.65
C ALA A 585 -26.28 -24.33 21.12
N HIS A 586 -25.48 -23.70 22.00
CA HIS A 586 -25.90 -23.39 23.36
C HIS A 586 -27.14 -22.49 23.36
N ASN A 587 -27.15 -21.42 22.57
CA ASN A 587 -28.29 -20.51 22.45
C ASN A 587 -29.56 -21.23 21.94
N ILE A 588 -29.38 -22.16 20.99
CA ILE A 588 -30.49 -23.03 20.52
C ILE A 588 -31.03 -23.91 21.64
N ALA A 589 -30.16 -24.53 22.44
CA ALA A 589 -30.58 -25.36 23.57
C ALA A 589 -31.37 -24.54 24.62
N VAL A 590 -30.89 -23.33 24.94
CA VAL A 590 -31.60 -22.39 25.82
C VAL A 590 -32.95 -22.00 25.20
N ALA A 591 -33.01 -21.68 23.91
CA ALA A 591 -34.26 -21.34 23.22
C ALA A 591 -35.29 -22.49 23.24
N LYS A 592 -34.83 -23.74 23.21
CA LYS A 592 -35.66 -24.95 23.31
C LYS A 592 -36.05 -25.32 24.75
N GLY A 593 -35.47 -24.66 25.76
CA GLY A 593 -35.63 -25.03 27.15
C GLY A 593 -34.89 -26.33 27.56
N ASP A 594 -33.93 -26.77 26.74
CA ASP A 594 -33.13 -27.97 27.00
C ASP A 594 -31.93 -27.58 27.91
N THR A 595 -32.17 -27.58 29.19
CA THR A 595 -31.21 -27.19 30.23
C THR A 595 -30.00 -28.12 30.30
N ASP A 596 -30.17 -29.40 30.02
CA ASP A 596 -29.09 -30.39 30.09
C ASP A 596 -28.12 -30.19 28.90
N ALA A 597 -28.66 -30.05 27.69
CA ALA A 597 -27.87 -29.74 26.51
C ALA A 597 -27.17 -28.38 26.63
N ALA A 598 -27.86 -27.34 27.13
CA ALA A 598 -27.30 -26.03 27.37
C ALA A 598 -26.11 -26.09 28.35
N THR A 599 -26.29 -26.78 29.49
CA THR A 599 -25.23 -26.95 30.50
C THR A 599 -24.01 -27.71 29.91
N ALA A 600 -24.25 -28.77 29.17
CA ALA A 600 -23.19 -29.55 28.55
C ALA A 600 -22.39 -28.72 27.52
N LEU A 601 -23.08 -27.87 26.74
CA LEU A 601 -22.46 -26.98 25.77
C LEU A 601 -21.72 -25.83 26.46
N GLU A 602 -22.26 -25.25 27.54
CA GLU A 602 -21.59 -24.26 28.38
C GLU A 602 -20.25 -24.80 28.90
N GLN A 603 -20.20 -26.01 29.41
CA GLN A 603 -18.97 -26.64 29.87
C GLN A 603 -17.95 -26.82 28.74
N LYS A 604 -18.38 -27.18 27.53
CA LYS A 604 -17.52 -27.30 26.37
C LYS A 604 -16.96 -25.93 25.92
N ILE A 605 -17.78 -24.90 25.95
CA ILE A 605 -17.37 -23.52 25.60
C ILE A 605 -16.34 -23.03 26.63
N LEU A 606 -16.65 -23.13 27.92
CA LEU A 606 -15.72 -22.73 28.98
C LEU A 606 -14.40 -23.48 28.90
N GLY A 607 -14.44 -24.79 28.58
CA GLY A 607 -13.22 -25.58 28.39
C GLY A 607 -12.36 -25.21 27.18
N GLN A 608 -12.87 -24.38 26.27
CA GLN A 608 -12.10 -23.85 25.12
C GLN A 608 -11.56 -22.44 25.35
N LEU A 609 -11.93 -21.76 26.44
CA LEU A 609 -11.41 -20.45 26.77
C LEU A 609 -10.04 -20.59 27.47
N ASP A 610 -9.08 -19.77 27.09
CA ASP A 610 -7.73 -19.80 27.67
C ASP A 610 -7.69 -19.22 29.08
N THR A 611 -8.57 -18.25 29.34
CA THR A 611 -8.65 -17.57 30.63
C THR A 611 -10.12 -17.33 31.00
N HIS A 612 -10.49 -17.70 32.20
CA HIS A 612 -11.79 -17.37 32.75
C HIS A 612 -11.73 -16.00 33.42
N VAL A 613 -12.37 -15.01 32.82
CA VAL A 613 -12.50 -13.68 33.39
C VAL A 613 -13.93 -13.55 33.93
N ALA A 614 -14.07 -13.56 35.24
CA ALA A 614 -15.39 -13.38 35.88
C ALA A 614 -15.62 -11.87 36.10
N ALA A 615 -16.02 -11.12 35.11
CA ALA A 615 -16.43 -9.73 35.25
C ALA A 615 -17.96 -9.64 35.15
N ALA A 616 -18.59 -8.97 36.11
CA ALA A 616 -20.01 -8.71 36.13
C ALA A 616 -20.27 -7.21 35.97
N PHE A 617 -21.26 -6.87 35.17
CA PHE A 617 -21.67 -5.49 34.91
C PHE A 617 -23.00 -5.18 35.61
N ASP A 618 -23.28 -3.90 35.80
CA ASP A 618 -24.43 -3.42 36.57
C ASP A 618 -25.80 -3.72 35.93
N ASP A 619 -25.79 -3.97 34.61
CA ASP A 619 -26.97 -4.43 33.86
C ASP A 619 -27.19 -5.95 33.95
N GLY A 620 -26.29 -6.68 34.61
CA GLY A 620 -26.30 -8.12 34.72
C GLY A 620 -25.54 -8.88 33.63
N THR A 621 -24.95 -8.20 32.65
CA THR A 621 -24.02 -8.79 31.67
C THR A 621 -22.82 -9.41 32.39
N ARG A 622 -22.35 -10.54 31.91
CA ARG A 622 -21.17 -11.22 32.48
C ARG A 622 -20.19 -11.57 31.37
N LEU A 623 -18.96 -11.13 31.50
CA LEU A 623 -17.82 -11.64 30.70
C LEU A 623 -17.39 -12.97 31.32
N LEU A 624 -17.47 -14.05 30.56
CA LEU A 624 -17.17 -15.41 31.02
C LEU A 624 -15.70 -15.77 30.85
N GLY A 625 -15.04 -15.22 29.84
CA GLY A 625 -13.64 -15.50 29.59
C GLY A 625 -13.23 -15.06 28.17
N GLN A 626 -11.99 -15.38 27.85
CA GLN A 626 -11.38 -15.04 26.58
C GLN A 626 -10.63 -16.23 25.98
N LYS A 627 -10.56 -16.28 24.66
CA LYS A 627 -9.73 -17.18 23.88
C LYS A 627 -8.79 -16.36 23.02
N TYR A 628 -7.51 -16.70 23.05
CA TYR A 628 -6.48 -16.05 22.25
C TYR A 628 -5.88 -17.05 21.27
N GLU A 629 -5.98 -16.77 20.00
CA GLU A 629 -5.41 -17.57 18.94
C GLU A 629 -4.18 -16.87 18.33
N SER A 630 -2.99 -17.46 18.56
CA SER A 630 -1.73 -16.97 17.99
C SER A 630 -1.52 -17.61 16.62
N GLY A 631 -2.08 -16.98 15.58
CA GLY A 631 -1.85 -17.36 14.19
C GLY A 631 -1.05 -16.29 13.44
N VAL A 632 -1.22 -16.27 12.13
CA VAL A 632 -0.76 -15.16 11.26
C VAL A 632 -1.44 -13.85 11.68
N GLN A 633 -2.71 -13.95 12.07
CA GLN A 633 -3.44 -12.95 12.84
C GLN A 633 -3.54 -13.43 14.28
N LYS A 634 -3.45 -12.50 15.21
CA LYS A 634 -3.71 -12.75 16.61
C LYS A 634 -5.14 -12.34 16.89
N GLU A 635 -5.99 -13.31 17.18
CA GLU A 635 -7.41 -13.08 17.42
C GLU A 635 -7.75 -13.26 18.90
N LEU A 636 -8.48 -12.30 19.43
CA LEU A 636 -9.05 -12.36 20.77
C LEU A 636 -10.56 -12.52 20.65
N THR A 637 -11.08 -13.60 21.16
CA THR A 637 -12.53 -13.83 21.30
C THR A 637 -12.93 -13.63 22.75
N LEU A 638 -13.84 -12.70 22.99
CA LEU A 638 -14.44 -12.44 24.28
C LEU A 638 -15.85 -13.06 24.34
N MET A 639 -16.13 -13.84 25.38
CA MET A 639 -17.39 -14.52 25.53
C MET A 639 -18.22 -13.87 26.63
N PHE A 640 -19.43 -13.44 26.30
CA PHE A 640 -20.36 -12.77 27.19
C PHE A 640 -21.65 -13.58 27.37
N ARG A 641 -22.21 -13.51 28.56
CA ARG A 641 -23.55 -14.02 28.88
C ARG A 641 -24.50 -12.85 29.08
N ALA A 642 -25.58 -12.84 28.32
CA ALA A 642 -26.56 -11.76 28.39
C ALA A 642 -27.59 -11.96 29.52
N PRO A 643 -27.95 -10.89 30.23
CA PRO A 643 -29.05 -10.90 31.20
C PRO A 643 -30.41 -10.84 30.51
N GLY A 644 -30.47 -10.35 29.28
CA GLY A 644 -31.64 -10.09 28.46
C GLY A 644 -31.32 -9.01 27.42
N ALA A 645 -32.34 -8.42 26.79
CA ALA A 645 -32.18 -7.31 25.90
C ALA A 645 -31.67 -6.07 26.66
N ALA A 646 -30.62 -5.41 26.13
CA ALA A 646 -30.16 -4.15 26.67
C ALA A 646 -31.15 -3.03 26.34
N HIS A 647 -31.09 -1.93 27.10
CA HIS A 647 -31.92 -0.75 26.81
C HIS A 647 -31.44 0.00 25.56
N ASP A 648 -30.12 0.09 25.42
CA ASP A 648 -29.46 0.79 24.28
C ASP A 648 -28.37 -0.14 23.68
N ASP A 649 -28.01 0.11 22.43
CA ASP A 649 -26.92 -0.58 21.77
C ASP A 649 -25.56 0.02 22.19
N TRP A 650 -24.60 -0.85 22.48
CA TRP A 650 -23.25 -0.49 22.88
C TRP A 650 -22.23 -1.48 22.30
N GLU A 651 -20.97 -1.11 22.33
CA GLU A 651 -19.85 -1.90 21.89
C GLU A 651 -18.84 -2.12 23.04
N PHE A 652 -17.97 -3.12 22.91
CA PHE A 652 -16.91 -3.36 23.86
C PHE A 652 -15.59 -2.87 23.29
N ALA A 653 -15.13 -1.69 23.72
CA ALA A 653 -13.90 -1.08 23.27
C ALA A 653 -12.69 -1.69 23.98
N LEU A 654 -11.66 -2.03 23.20
CA LEU A 654 -10.38 -2.51 23.70
C LEU A 654 -9.36 -1.37 23.67
N ASP A 655 -8.78 -1.04 24.82
CA ASP A 655 -7.67 -0.11 24.94
C ASP A 655 -6.37 -0.87 25.25
N SER A 656 -5.29 -0.58 24.51
CA SER A 656 -3.95 -1.06 24.86
C SER A 656 -3.14 0.03 25.54
N GLN A 657 -2.60 -0.26 26.73
CA GLN A 657 -1.62 0.62 27.39
C GLN A 657 -0.20 0.16 27.03
N VAL A 658 0.54 0.97 26.30
CA VAL A 658 1.96 0.75 26.07
C VAL A 658 2.74 1.17 27.33
N VAL A 659 3.27 0.19 28.05
CA VAL A 659 4.15 0.45 29.18
C VAL A 659 5.49 0.96 28.68
N LYS A 660 5.67 2.27 28.70
CA LYS A 660 6.91 3.02 28.49
C LYS A 660 7.57 2.93 27.10
N ARG A 661 7.12 3.74 26.17
CA ARG A 661 8.01 4.49 25.27
C ARG A 661 7.49 5.90 25.12
N LYS A 662 8.42 6.89 24.99
CA LYS A 662 8.08 8.26 24.57
C LYS A 662 7.12 8.16 23.39
N PRO A 663 6.04 8.93 23.37
CA PRO A 663 5.12 8.88 22.27
C PRO A 663 5.88 9.21 20.97
N LEU A 664 5.99 8.26 20.06
CA LEU A 664 6.20 8.52 18.64
C LEU A 664 4.85 9.07 18.14
N SER A 665 4.48 10.18 18.72
CA SER A 665 3.18 10.78 18.51
C SER A 665 3.30 11.78 17.40
N LEU A 666 3.01 11.35 16.21
CA LEU A 666 2.71 12.29 15.16
C LEU A 666 1.44 12.00 14.39
N VAL A 667 0.74 10.94 14.71
CA VAL A 667 -0.50 10.58 14.01
C VAL A 667 -1.67 10.26 14.93
N ALA A 668 -1.52 10.29 16.20
CA ALA A 668 -2.61 10.47 17.17
C ALA A 668 -1.98 10.55 18.55
N PRO A 669 -2.33 11.53 19.38
CA PRO A 669 -1.87 11.62 20.76
C PRO A 669 -2.34 10.45 21.62
N ASP A 670 -3.33 9.72 21.17
CA ASP A 670 -3.82 8.53 21.82
C ASP A 670 -3.60 7.35 20.89
N SER A 671 -2.71 6.45 21.29
CA SER A 671 -2.68 5.09 20.76
C SER A 671 -3.94 4.34 21.21
N LYS A 672 -5.11 4.87 20.87
CA LYS A 672 -6.27 4.03 20.72
C LYS A 672 -5.86 3.03 19.65
N ILE A 673 -5.91 1.75 19.98
CA ILE A 673 -6.19 0.79 18.94
C ILE A 673 -7.39 1.40 18.26
N GLU A 674 -7.20 2.02 17.08
CA GLU A 674 -8.30 2.49 16.24
C GLU A 674 -8.93 1.28 15.55
N GLN A 675 -9.14 0.29 16.30
CA GLN A 675 -10.27 -0.54 16.14
C GLN A 675 -11.23 0.04 17.15
N GLY A 676 -12.19 0.79 16.70
CA GLY A 676 -13.42 0.89 17.39
C GLY A 676 -13.73 -0.52 17.85
N GLY A 677 -14.09 -0.71 19.10
CA GLY A 677 -14.46 -1.98 19.60
C GLY A 677 -15.27 -2.70 18.55
N ALA A 678 -15.05 -3.95 18.30
CA ALA A 678 -15.89 -4.67 17.36
C ALA A 678 -17.26 -4.78 18.03
N PRO A 679 -18.31 -4.13 17.53
CA PRO A 679 -19.65 -4.32 18.05
C PRO A 679 -20.07 -5.77 17.81
N PHE A 680 -20.91 -6.29 18.66
CA PHE A 680 -21.42 -7.63 18.51
C PHE A 680 -22.22 -7.77 17.20
N ARG A 681 -22.10 -8.92 16.53
CA ARG A 681 -22.90 -9.23 15.33
C ARG A 681 -24.41 -9.10 15.57
N VAL A 682 -24.86 -9.45 16.78
CA VAL A 682 -26.21 -9.21 17.24
C VAL A 682 -26.20 -8.02 18.21
N PRO A 683 -26.81 -6.89 17.84
CA PRO A 683 -26.89 -5.73 18.72
C PRO A 683 -27.42 -6.05 20.11
N PRO A 684 -26.87 -5.47 21.19
CA PRO A 684 -27.27 -5.79 22.59
C PRO A 684 -28.75 -5.64 22.89
N THR A 685 -29.46 -4.71 22.25
CA THR A 685 -30.91 -4.55 22.39
C THR A 685 -31.72 -5.71 21.81
N LEU A 686 -31.10 -6.62 21.06
CA LEU A 686 -31.69 -7.85 20.54
C LEU A 686 -31.26 -9.10 21.31
N TRP A 687 -30.49 -8.97 22.40
CA TRP A 687 -30.01 -10.08 23.19
C TRP A 687 -31.14 -10.77 23.94
N ARG A 688 -31.00 -12.06 24.12
CA ARG A 688 -31.97 -12.88 24.89
C ARG A 688 -31.35 -13.37 26.17
N THR A 689 -32.18 -13.46 27.23
CA THR A 689 -31.76 -13.93 28.54
C THR A 689 -31.10 -15.30 28.49
N GLY A 690 -29.91 -15.40 29.09
CA GLY A 690 -29.13 -16.62 29.17
C GLY A 690 -28.35 -16.99 27.90
N PHE A 691 -28.52 -16.26 26.81
CA PHE A 691 -27.73 -16.49 25.58
C PHE A 691 -26.29 -16.03 25.75
N PHE A 692 -25.41 -16.68 25.01
CA PHE A 692 -24.02 -16.29 24.88
C PHE A 692 -23.80 -15.51 23.61
N TYR A 693 -23.01 -14.45 23.69
CA TYR A 693 -22.59 -13.62 22.58
C TYR A 693 -21.08 -13.49 22.61
N ALA A 694 -20.45 -13.48 21.43
CA ALA A 694 -19.03 -13.36 21.29
C ALA A 694 -18.67 -12.07 20.57
N GLU A 695 -17.55 -11.51 20.99
CA GLU A 695 -16.88 -10.42 20.30
C GLU A 695 -15.52 -10.88 19.83
N HIS A 696 -15.19 -10.58 18.58
CA HIS A 696 -13.91 -10.94 17.96
C HIS A 696 -13.11 -9.67 17.68
N ALA A 697 -11.90 -9.62 18.23
CA ALA A 697 -10.96 -8.53 17.96
C ALA A 697 -9.65 -9.08 17.39
N VAL A 698 -9.14 -8.44 16.37
CA VAL A 698 -7.80 -8.74 15.83
C VAL A 698 -6.78 -7.91 16.58
N ILE A 699 -5.78 -8.57 17.18
CA ILE A 699 -4.75 -7.92 17.96
C ILE A 699 -3.48 -7.83 17.13
N HIS A 700 -2.96 -6.62 16.95
CA HIS A 700 -1.67 -6.38 16.31
C HIS A 700 -0.60 -6.18 17.38
N LYS A 701 0.36 -7.09 17.43
CA LYS A 701 1.46 -6.99 18.39
C LYS A 701 2.40 -5.86 17.98
N ARG A 702 2.49 -4.83 18.83
CA ARG A 702 3.62 -3.90 18.80
C ARG A 702 4.78 -4.43 19.64
N PRO A 703 6.04 -4.10 19.35
CA PRO A 703 7.16 -4.47 20.21
C PRO A 703 7.02 -3.80 21.58
N GLY A 704 6.71 -4.56 22.61
CA GLY A 704 6.54 -4.08 24.00
C GLY A 704 5.51 -4.95 24.72
N ARG A 705 5.55 -4.94 26.06
CA ARG A 705 4.46 -5.53 26.86
C ARG A 705 3.24 -4.65 26.72
N GLU A 706 2.13 -5.21 26.25
CA GLU A 706 0.87 -4.52 26.12
C GLU A 706 -0.12 -5.11 27.12
N HIS A 707 -0.67 -4.24 27.98
CA HIS A 707 -1.82 -4.57 28.80
C HIS A 707 -3.08 -4.19 28.05
N PHE A 708 -4.01 -5.13 27.90
CA PHE A 708 -5.30 -4.86 27.30
C PHE A 708 -6.34 -4.61 28.39
N GLN A 709 -7.08 -3.54 28.23
CA GLN A 709 -8.23 -3.20 29.04
C GLN A 709 -9.44 -3.06 28.13
N GLY A 710 -10.59 -3.52 28.60
CA GLY A 710 -11.84 -3.42 27.86
C GLY A 710 -12.90 -2.65 28.64
N ARG A 711 -13.70 -1.88 27.94
CA ARG A 711 -14.87 -1.17 28.48
C ARG A 711 -16.00 -1.11 27.46
N PHE A 712 -17.22 -0.95 27.93
CA PHE A 712 -18.34 -0.67 27.05
C PHE A 712 -18.38 0.80 26.63
N GLU A 713 -18.65 1.04 25.33
CA GLU A 713 -18.88 2.36 24.77
C GLU A 713 -20.23 2.42 24.05
N PRO A 714 -20.97 3.55 24.11
CA PRO A 714 -22.27 3.65 23.45
C PRO A 714 -22.10 3.83 21.95
N LEU A 715 -22.91 3.14 21.13
CA LEU A 715 -22.96 3.39 19.67
C LEU A 715 -23.49 4.80 19.36
N GLU A 716 -24.46 5.27 20.15
CA GLU A 716 -24.93 6.65 20.08
C GLU A 716 -24.35 7.48 21.23
N ARG A 717 -23.72 8.60 20.91
CA ARG A 717 -23.07 9.48 21.88
C ARG A 717 -24.04 9.93 22.97
N GLY A 718 -23.67 9.73 24.25
CA GLY A 718 -24.45 10.16 25.41
C GLY A 718 -25.47 9.13 25.92
N LYS A 719 -25.54 7.94 25.31
CA LYS A 719 -26.35 6.84 25.84
C LYS A 719 -25.64 6.13 27.00
N PRO A 720 -26.40 5.53 27.95
CA PRO A 720 -25.84 4.77 29.03
C PRO A 720 -25.17 3.47 28.53
N VAL A 721 -24.12 3.06 29.19
CA VAL A 721 -23.43 1.77 28.94
C VAL A 721 -23.29 1.00 30.25
N PRO A 722 -23.22 -0.35 30.20
CA PRO A 722 -22.95 -1.17 31.37
C PRO A 722 -21.64 -0.79 32.06
N LYS A 723 -21.65 -0.74 33.38
CA LYS A 723 -20.47 -0.41 34.20
C LYS A 723 -20.03 -1.63 34.99
N LEU A 724 -18.73 -1.80 35.11
CA LEU A 724 -18.15 -2.88 35.93
C LEU A 724 -18.55 -2.74 37.38
N VAL A 725 -19.12 -3.80 37.97
CA VAL A 725 -19.51 -3.81 39.38
C VAL A 725 -18.25 -3.82 40.24
N GLY A 726 -18.12 -2.79 41.12
CA GLY A 726 -17.01 -2.67 42.07
C GLY A 726 -15.65 -2.25 41.47
N GLY A 727 -15.59 -1.75 40.22
CA GLY A 727 -14.36 -1.36 39.55
C GLY A 727 -14.38 0.05 38.95
N THR A 728 -13.32 0.40 38.25
CA THR A 728 -13.12 1.69 37.54
C THR A 728 -13.87 1.80 36.22
N GLY A 729 -14.65 0.79 35.86
CA GLY A 729 -15.34 0.71 34.56
C GLY A 729 -14.55 -0.02 33.48
N GLU A 730 -13.34 -0.45 33.77
CA GLU A 730 -12.47 -1.18 32.81
C GLU A 730 -12.15 -2.59 33.33
N VAL A 731 -12.16 -3.56 32.44
CA VAL A 731 -11.79 -4.95 32.72
C VAL A 731 -10.36 -5.19 32.24
N SER A 732 -9.50 -5.67 33.14
CA SER A 732 -8.15 -6.11 32.73
C SER A 732 -8.26 -7.45 31.98
N LEU A 733 -7.73 -7.46 30.77
CA LEU A 733 -7.65 -8.62 29.90
C LEU A 733 -6.23 -9.21 29.92
N LEU A 734 -5.97 -10.16 29.04
CA LEU A 734 -4.68 -10.87 28.93
C LEU A 734 -3.50 -9.92 28.72
N ASP A 735 -2.42 -10.12 29.50
CA ASP A 735 -1.13 -9.52 29.22
C ASP A 735 -0.43 -10.33 28.13
N LEU A 736 -0.10 -9.70 27.01
CA LEU A 736 0.66 -10.32 25.92
C LEU A 736 2.12 -9.91 26.04
N ASP A 737 2.99 -10.89 26.30
CA ASP A 737 4.44 -10.72 26.30
C ASP A 737 5.03 -10.54 24.90
#